data_b2f94ab34e8acb33cc1e0b33f6691609
#
_entry.id   b2f94ab34e8acb33cc1e0b33f6691609
#
_cell.length_a   1.000
_cell.length_b   1.000
_cell.length_c   1.000
_cell.angle_alpha   90.00
_cell.angle_beta   90.00
_cell.angle_gamma   90.00
#
_symmetry.space_group_name_H-M   'P 1'
#
loop_
_entity.id
_entity.type
_entity.pdbx_description
1 polymer ?
#
loop_
_entity_poly.entity_id
_entity_poly.type
_entity_poly.pdbx_seq_one_letter_code
_entity_poly.pdbx_strand_id
1 'polypeptide(L)'
;MTGAVRAPVRAARGTGARKGELSLAVGFASYEIARSGLTFNERGLNVTGHNIANVNTLGYTRQQAIASNSFYIKNNAKYGYGQVGTGVDMQQTRQIRHKFLDNIFRYENAKADYWQVRAQTFSEVENVLGEPINQGLQSLFNRYWDAWQELSKDPSSLTTRSLVRQLGESIAFEMNNIGAQFDRMQLELDAQFCDGIAQLNALCEKVAELNRIIRSIQMTGEAPNDYLDARNMLLDQISSLVDCEIYERDDGMHDVILNGVYLVYRDDAKRLLTMQTNETGLFHKAFVVMREGDPPVLEEMKFGQCKLKGILESRGDFVSLPDVSLQANNAYNPADPLGTTAVYNVMFERGSITNGSPNTMADIVIVIDLSAENAQYLDQIKINIDNYIDGLFKKGLDFNLKLVTTDGTSAVQAGYYTRDEADRFIADVLSLNAGTGINQGSFGSVLGVLEKDIEFRDSANRYTAFFTADSIDGQTLVTESAADDYIRRLHGLGMSLSVITVEEMHNDHDGDPAAPFGWAKLTAATGGASVYMDEVAGNERLTRDFADIMRDVNDFINRSVNDRISMVPGSEQILPEVRKRIYALINIVLRSINELHRGGKTLETPPRDGEDFFLPINANRPLEPGNIKINPKFLEPSGLNYIVASESGATEDNLVARAIANLRNLPRAISTAVGETTFDDYYRDAIFMISNQAAESERYLKNQITVADSLNQMRHAIMDVSMDEELSNMMKFKFGYDAAARVLNVIDSMIEHIVTRLGIVGR
;
A
#
# COMPACT_ATOMS: atom_id res chain seq x y z
N MET A 1 -43.26 -14.80 -44.82
CA MET A 1 -43.16 -15.48 -46.12
C MET A 1 -42.77 -16.90 -45.82
N THR A 2 -43.68 -17.78 -45.55
CA THR A 2 -44.35 -18.74 -46.44
C THR A 2 -43.38 -19.70 -47.14
N GLY A 3 -43.47 -21.00 -46.76
CA GLY A 3 -42.83 -22.10 -47.46
C GLY A 3 -43.09 -23.44 -46.79
N ALA A 4 -44.36 -23.91 -46.87
CA ALA A 4 -44.73 -25.27 -46.50
C ALA A 4 -44.37 -26.26 -47.61
N VAL A 5 -43.75 -27.37 -47.25
CA VAL A 5 -43.70 -28.54 -48.16
C VAL A 5 -44.30 -29.75 -47.42
N ARG A 6 -45.43 -30.20 -47.95
CA ARG A 6 -46.12 -31.47 -47.66
C ARG A 6 -45.36 -32.62 -48.39
N ALA A 7 -45.26 -33.77 -47.73
CA ALA A 7 -44.99 -35.05 -48.39
C ALA A 7 -45.90 -36.18 -47.84
N PRO A 8 -46.17 -37.21 -48.60
CA PRO A 8 -47.46 -37.87 -48.52
C PRO A 8 -47.47 -39.19 -47.68
N VAL A 9 -48.68 -39.47 -47.24
CA VAL A 9 -49.06 -40.71 -46.56
C VAL A 9 -49.01 -41.90 -47.55
N ARG A 10 -48.36 -42.97 -47.15
CA ARG A 10 -48.62 -44.32 -47.70
C ARG A 10 -49.10 -45.24 -46.59
N ALA A 11 -50.37 -45.65 -46.71
CA ALA A 11 -50.96 -46.69 -45.93
C ALA A 11 -50.46 -48.06 -46.41
N ALA A 12 -50.05 -48.93 -45.44
CA ALA A 12 -49.98 -50.37 -45.65
C ALA A 12 -50.74 -51.11 -44.54
N ARG A 13 -51.80 -51.78 -44.95
CA ARG A 13 -52.58 -52.74 -44.15
C ARG A 13 -51.74 -53.96 -43.83
N GLY A 14 -51.71 -54.38 -42.56
CA GLY A 14 -51.22 -55.66 -42.09
C GLY A 14 -51.96 -56.02 -40.81
N THR A 15 -52.99 -56.82 -40.97
CA THR A 15 -53.85 -57.37 -39.90
C THR A 15 -53.25 -58.62 -39.36
N GLY A 16 -53.23 -58.77 -38.03
CA GLY A 16 -53.22 -60.06 -37.31
C GLY A 16 -51.88 -60.58 -36.85
N ALA A 17 -51.45 -60.13 -35.67
CA ALA A 17 -50.62 -60.82 -34.64
C ALA A 17 -50.16 -59.86 -33.53
N ARG A 18 -51.05 -59.26 -32.75
CA ARG A 18 -50.65 -58.35 -31.67
C ARG A 18 -51.34 -58.52 -30.33
N LYS A 19 -51.86 -59.71 -30.02
CA LYS A 19 -52.42 -59.94 -28.67
C LYS A 19 -51.47 -60.58 -27.70
N GLY A 20 -50.36 -61.21 -28.15
CA GLY A 20 -49.33 -61.77 -27.31
C GLY A 20 -48.21 -60.80 -26.91
N GLU A 21 -47.88 -59.85 -27.78
CA GLU A 21 -46.77 -58.85 -27.55
C GLU A 21 -47.12 -57.79 -26.48
N LEU A 22 -48.40 -57.39 -26.31
CA LEU A 22 -48.79 -56.40 -25.33
C LEU A 22 -48.77 -56.91 -23.87
N SER A 23 -49.00 -58.20 -23.62
CA SER A 23 -48.92 -58.78 -22.29
C SER A 23 -47.47 -58.99 -21.83
N LEU A 24 -46.57 -59.32 -22.73
CA LEU A 24 -45.13 -59.38 -22.51
C LEU A 24 -44.53 -58.03 -22.23
N ALA A 25 -44.93 -56.97 -22.96
CA ALA A 25 -44.42 -55.62 -22.80
C ALA A 25 -44.73 -55.01 -21.42
N VAL A 26 -45.89 -55.30 -20.83
CA VAL A 26 -46.25 -54.83 -19.48
C VAL A 26 -45.49 -55.61 -18.38
N GLY A 27 -45.23 -56.91 -18.57
CA GLY A 27 -44.37 -57.66 -17.65
C GLY A 27 -42.92 -57.25 -17.65
N PHE A 28 -42.39 -56.92 -18.81
CA PHE A 28 -41.04 -56.35 -18.92
C PHE A 28 -40.92 -54.94 -18.32
N ALA A 29 -41.96 -54.08 -18.40
CA ALA A 29 -41.94 -52.76 -17.78
C ALA A 29 -41.85 -52.88 -16.24
N SER A 30 -42.56 -53.79 -15.62
CA SER A 30 -42.51 -54.04 -14.17
C SER A 30 -41.12 -54.56 -13.74
N TYR A 31 -40.51 -55.43 -14.56
CA TYR A 31 -39.15 -55.90 -14.35
C TYR A 31 -38.14 -54.74 -14.41
N GLU A 32 -38.23 -53.85 -15.43
CA GLU A 32 -37.39 -52.68 -15.55
C GLU A 32 -37.55 -51.71 -14.39
N ILE A 33 -38.77 -51.50 -13.89
CA ILE A 33 -39.01 -50.69 -12.68
C ILE A 33 -38.29 -51.28 -11.46
N ALA A 34 -38.39 -52.57 -11.24
CA ALA A 34 -37.73 -53.23 -10.12
C ALA A 34 -36.21 -53.23 -10.26
N ARG A 35 -35.67 -53.49 -11.47
CA ARG A 35 -34.26 -53.49 -11.79
C ARG A 35 -33.64 -52.08 -11.61
N SER A 36 -34.30 -51.06 -12.16
CA SER A 36 -33.84 -49.69 -12.04
C SER A 36 -33.86 -49.21 -10.59
N GLY A 37 -34.90 -49.55 -9.82
CA GLY A 37 -34.96 -49.27 -8.39
C GLY A 37 -33.87 -49.97 -7.58
N LEU A 38 -33.54 -51.22 -7.90
CA LEU A 38 -32.46 -51.97 -7.26
C LEU A 38 -31.10 -51.29 -7.55
N THR A 39 -30.80 -51.00 -8.81
CA THR A 39 -29.55 -50.36 -9.21
C THR A 39 -29.38 -48.94 -8.61
N PHE A 40 -30.47 -48.16 -8.55
CA PHE A 40 -30.44 -46.84 -7.93
C PHE A 40 -30.15 -46.92 -6.42
N ASN A 41 -30.83 -47.85 -5.69
CA ASN A 41 -30.60 -48.00 -4.24
C ASN A 41 -29.22 -48.57 -3.94
N GLU A 42 -28.66 -49.48 -4.75
CA GLU A 42 -27.29 -49.96 -4.65
C GLU A 42 -26.28 -48.83 -4.81
N ARG A 43 -26.43 -47.98 -5.83
CA ARG A 43 -25.58 -46.81 -6.03
C ARG A 43 -25.74 -45.81 -4.88
N GLY A 44 -26.96 -45.59 -4.37
CA GLY A 44 -27.22 -44.77 -3.18
C GLY A 44 -26.49 -45.30 -1.95
N LEU A 45 -26.45 -46.61 -1.72
CA LEU A 45 -25.67 -47.23 -0.66
C LEU A 45 -24.17 -46.99 -0.83
N ASN A 46 -23.65 -47.09 -2.04
CA ASN A 46 -22.25 -46.84 -2.32
C ASN A 46 -21.86 -45.37 -2.06
N VAL A 47 -22.69 -44.39 -2.48
CA VAL A 47 -22.47 -42.96 -2.20
C VAL A 47 -22.50 -42.68 -0.70
N THR A 48 -23.49 -43.24 0.02
CA THR A 48 -23.61 -43.10 1.49
C THR A 48 -22.41 -43.75 2.21
N GLY A 49 -21.99 -44.93 1.76
CA GLY A 49 -20.80 -45.60 2.29
C GLY A 49 -19.51 -44.80 2.04
N HIS A 50 -19.40 -44.17 0.87
CA HIS A 50 -18.29 -43.29 0.54
C HIS A 50 -18.28 -42.03 1.41
N ASN A 51 -19.43 -41.38 1.65
CA ASN A 51 -19.55 -40.24 2.57
C ASN A 51 -19.12 -40.66 4.00
N ILE A 52 -19.60 -41.79 4.52
CA ILE A 52 -19.23 -42.26 5.86
C ILE A 52 -17.73 -42.55 5.95
N ALA A 53 -17.14 -43.21 4.94
CA ALA A 53 -15.72 -43.52 4.93
C ALA A 53 -14.82 -42.26 4.95
N ASN A 54 -15.30 -41.15 4.34
CA ASN A 54 -14.57 -39.92 4.21
C ASN A 54 -14.99 -38.81 5.20
N VAL A 55 -15.76 -39.12 6.23
CA VAL A 55 -16.26 -38.14 7.22
C VAL A 55 -15.12 -37.31 7.86
N ASN A 56 -13.95 -37.93 8.06
CA ASN A 56 -12.76 -37.27 8.63
C ASN A 56 -11.74 -36.83 7.58
N THR A 57 -12.04 -36.94 6.28
CA THR A 57 -11.13 -36.55 5.22
C THR A 57 -11.22 -35.03 5.02
N LEU A 58 -10.12 -34.33 5.23
CA LEU A 58 -10.06 -32.84 5.07
C LEU A 58 -10.44 -32.42 3.64
N GLY A 59 -11.36 -31.47 3.53
CA GLY A 59 -11.81 -30.94 2.24
C GLY A 59 -12.81 -31.82 1.49
N TYR A 60 -13.18 -32.98 2.04
CA TYR A 60 -14.21 -33.82 1.43
C TYR A 60 -15.57 -33.13 1.50
N THR A 61 -16.27 -33.13 0.38
CA THR A 61 -17.63 -32.56 0.28
C THR A 61 -18.65 -33.69 0.17
N ARG A 62 -19.68 -33.67 1.02
CA ARG A 62 -20.79 -34.60 1.01
C ARG A 62 -21.39 -34.76 -0.38
N GLN A 63 -21.53 -36.02 -0.83
CA GLN A 63 -22.08 -36.38 -2.13
C GLN A 63 -23.52 -36.85 -2.01
N GLN A 64 -24.32 -36.56 -3.02
CA GLN A 64 -25.72 -36.95 -3.09
C GLN A 64 -26.04 -37.64 -4.43
N ALA A 65 -26.65 -38.78 -4.38
CA ALA A 65 -27.24 -39.45 -5.55
C ALA A 65 -28.53 -38.75 -5.97
N ILE A 66 -28.61 -38.25 -7.18
CA ILE A 66 -29.81 -37.63 -7.74
C ILE A 66 -30.54 -38.61 -8.64
N ALA A 67 -31.81 -38.84 -8.29
CA ALA A 67 -32.73 -39.63 -9.09
C ALA A 67 -33.43 -38.80 -10.13
N SER A 68 -33.60 -39.34 -11.32
CA SER A 68 -34.53 -38.82 -12.34
C SER A 68 -35.52 -39.92 -12.75
N ASN A 69 -36.67 -39.50 -13.23
CA ASN A 69 -37.62 -40.45 -13.80
C ASN A 69 -37.04 -41.01 -15.10
N SER A 70 -37.04 -42.35 -15.22
CA SER A 70 -36.74 -43.04 -16.48
C SER A 70 -37.82 -42.74 -17.54
N PHE A 71 -37.61 -43.23 -18.77
CA PHE A 71 -38.51 -42.94 -19.86
C PHE A 71 -39.93 -43.50 -19.61
N TYR A 72 -40.94 -42.97 -20.31
CA TYR A 72 -42.31 -43.41 -20.25
C TYR A 72 -42.68 -44.22 -21.46
N ILE A 73 -43.27 -45.39 -21.26
CA ILE A 73 -43.87 -46.17 -22.34
C ILE A 73 -45.31 -45.70 -22.55
N LYS A 74 -45.62 -45.28 -23.75
CA LYS A 74 -47.01 -44.94 -24.14
C LYS A 74 -47.80 -46.19 -24.39
N ASN A 75 -48.79 -46.50 -23.54
CA ASN A 75 -49.69 -47.62 -23.74
C ASN A 75 -50.92 -47.15 -24.58
N ASN A 76 -50.95 -47.51 -25.86
CA ASN A 76 -52.07 -47.29 -26.76
C ASN A 76 -53.17 -48.35 -26.56
N ALA A 77 -53.67 -48.44 -25.35
CA ALA A 77 -54.83 -49.37 -25.10
C ALA A 77 -56.11 -48.77 -25.66
N LYS A 78 -56.99 -49.62 -26.15
CA LYS A 78 -58.27 -49.30 -26.83
C LYS A 78 -59.29 -48.51 -25.97
N TYR A 79 -58.95 -48.29 -24.66
CA TYR A 79 -59.78 -47.64 -23.64
C TYR A 79 -59.01 -46.71 -22.70
N GLY A 80 -58.11 -45.88 -23.22
CA GLY A 80 -57.47 -44.84 -22.42
C GLY A 80 -55.99 -44.58 -22.80
N TYR A 81 -55.61 -43.30 -22.84
CA TYR A 81 -54.21 -42.88 -22.99
C TYR A 81 -53.53 -43.02 -21.65
N GLY A 82 -52.79 -44.07 -21.44
CA GLY A 82 -51.95 -44.28 -20.25
C GLY A 82 -50.47 -44.17 -20.61
N GLN A 83 -49.70 -43.47 -19.79
CA GLN A 83 -48.24 -43.54 -19.79
C GLN A 83 -47.82 -44.38 -18.59
N VAL A 84 -46.96 -45.37 -18.81
CA VAL A 84 -46.36 -46.19 -17.75
C VAL A 84 -44.90 -45.82 -17.63
N GLY A 85 -44.48 -45.35 -16.44
CA GLY A 85 -43.08 -45.07 -16.15
C GLY A 85 -42.27 -46.37 -16.10
N THR A 86 -41.02 -46.34 -16.51
CA THR A 86 -40.11 -47.50 -16.53
C THR A 86 -39.16 -47.55 -15.33
N GLY A 87 -39.41 -46.67 -14.31
CA GLY A 87 -38.64 -46.67 -13.07
C GLY A 87 -37.83 -45.42 -12.86
N VAL A 88 -36.68 -45.57 -12.24
CA VAL A 88 -35.78 -44.49 -11.84
C VAL A 88 -34.41 -44.68 -12.47
N ASP A 89 -33.84 -43.55 -12.97
CA ASP A 89 -32.44 -43.51 -13.41
C ASP A 89 -31.65 -42.66 -12.44
N MET A 90 -30.39 -42.98 -12.26
CA MET A 90 -29.45 -42.13 -11.54
C MET A 90 -28.93 -41.11 -12.52
N GLN A 91 -29.30 -39.84 -12.32
CA GLN A 91 -28.90 -38.75 -13.19
C GLN A 91 -27.43 -38.45 -12.99
N GLN A 92 -27.01 -38.22 -11.73
CA GLN A 92 -25.63 -37.95 -11.36
C GLN A 92 -25.40 -38.08 -9.84
N THR A 93 -24.14 -38.21 -9.47
CA THR A 93 -23.69 -37.99 -8.08
C THR A 93 -23.14 -36.57 -8.00
N ARG A 94 -23.83 -35.69 -7.28
CA ARG A 94 -23.36 -34.31 -7.11
C ARG A 94 -22.81 -34.05 -5.73
N GLN A 95 -21.93 -33.09 -5.60
CA GLN A 95 -21.48 -32.50 -4.34
C GLN A 95 -22.55 -31.55 -3.77
N ILE A 96 -22.71 -31.52 -2.45
CA ILE A 96 -23.56 -30.55 -1.77
C ILE A 96 -22.68 -29.37 -1.35
N ARG A 97 -22.66 -28.34 -2.18
CA ARG A 97 -21.81 -27.15 -2.00
C ARG A 97 -22.55 -25.86 -2.30
N HIS A 98 -22.19 -24.77 -1.61
CA HIS A 98 -22.81 -23.46 -1.80
C HIS A 98 -21.78 -22.44 -2.30
N LYS A 99 -21.71 -22.25 -3.61
CA LYS A 99 -20.70 -21.40 -4.30
C LYS A 99 -20.63 -19.97 -3.76
N PHE A 100 -21.74 -19.37 -3.40
CA PHE A 100 -21.78 -18.02 -2.86
C PHE A 100 -21.04 -17.93 -1.51
N LEU A 101 -21.24 -18.91 -0.61
CA LEU A 101 -20.54 -18.96 0.68
C LEU A 101 -19.05 -19.21 0.48
N ASP A 102 -18.67 -20.05 -0.50
CA ASP A 102 -17.26 -20.28 -0.82
C ASP A 102 -16.56 -18.98 -1.25
N ASN A 103 -17.19 -18.21 -2.14
CA ASN A 103 -16.59 -16.96 -2.63
C ASN A 103 -16.49 -15.89 -1.54
N ILE A 104 -17.54 -15.75 -0.69
CA ILE A 104 -17.47 -14.79 0.42
C ILE A 104 -16.40 -15.22 1.43
N PHE A 105 -16.36 -16.50 1.78
CA PHE A 105 -15.32 -17.00 2.69
C PHE A 105 -13.91 -16.68 2.17
N ARG A 106 -13.64 -16.96 0.89
CA ARG A 106 -12.34 -16.70 0.27
C ARG A 106 -11.97 -15.22 0.34
N TYR A 107 -12.92 -14.34 0.04
CA TYR A 107 -12.72 -12.90 0.11
C TYR A 107 -12.44 -12.42 1.54
N GLU A 108 -13.21 -12.87 2.52
CA GLU A 108 -13.00 -12.46 3.91
C GLU A 108 -11.75 -13.11 4.53
N ASN A 109 -11.39 -14.32 4.09
CA ASN A 109 -10.14 -14.96 4.51
C ASN A 109 -8.90 -14.21 3.98
N ALA A 110 -8.92 -13.76 2.72
CA ALA A 110 -7.84 -12.95 2.17
C ALA A 110 -7.58 -11.69 3.01
N LYS A 111 -8.65 -11.01 3.47
CA LYS A 111 -8.55 -9.85 4.36
C LYS A 111 -8.03 -10.21 5.75
N ALA A 112 -8.42 -11.36 6.30
CA ALA A 112 -7.89 -11.81 7.58
C ALA A 112 -6.37 -12.00 7.50
N ASP A 113 -5.88 -12.65 6.44
CA ASP A 113 -4.45 -12.85 6.21
C ASP A 113 -3.69 -11.51 5.97
N TYR A 114 -4.32 -10.52 5.32
CA TYR A 114 -3.79 -9.16 5.20
C TYR A 114 -3.56 -8.52 6.58
N TRP A 115 -4.57 -8.51 7.43
CA TRP A 115 -4.48 -7.92 8.75
C TRP A 115 -3.56 -8.70 9.69
N GLN A 116 -3.44 -10.02 9.49
CA GLN A 116 -2.51 -10.86 10.23
C GLN A 116 -1.06 -10.45 10.02
N VAL A 117 -0.66 -10.25 8.77
CA VAL A 117 0.70 -9.80 8.45
C VAL A 117 0.98 -8.43 9.07
N ARG A 118 0.03 -7.48 8.96
CA ARG A 118 0.20 -6.14 9.54
C ARG A 118 0.33 -6.18 11.06
N ALA A 119 -0.56 -6.90 11.73
CA ALA A 119 -0.52 -7.04 13.20
C ALA A 119 0.79 -7.70 13.67
N GLN A 120 1.24 -8.73 12.97
CA GLN A 120 2.52 -9.38 13.26
C GLN A 120 3.69 -8.41 13.07
N THR A 121 3.73 -7.66 11.97
CA THR A 121 4.81 -6.69 11.71
C THR A 121 4.86 -5.60 12.79
N PHE A 122 3.71 -5.05 13.22
CA PHE A 122 3.69 -4.07 14.30
C PHE A 122 4.17 -4.67 15.62
N SER A 123 3.76 -5.89 15.95
CA SER A 123 4.24 -6.59 17.15
C SER A 123 5.76 -6.80 17.12
N GLU A 124 6.34 -7.12 15.97
CA GLU A 124 7.79 -7.25 15.80
C GLU A 124 8.48 -5.88 15.95
N VAL A 125 7.90 -4.80 15.40
CA VAL A 125 8.40 -3.43 15.57
C VAL A 125 8.40 -3.02 17.05
N GLU A 126 7.32 -3.28 17.79
CA GLU A 126 7.25 -3.00 19.23
C GLU A 126 8.33 -3.77 20.01
N ASN A 127 8.56 -5.02 19.64
CA ASN A 127 9.63 -5.84 20.26
C ASN A 127 11.02 -5.28 19.96
N VAL A 128 11.28 -4.80 18.74
CA VAL A 128 12.56 -4.18 18.36
C VAL A 128 12.81 -2.89 19.13
N LEU A 129 11.78 -2.09 19.34
CA LEU A 129 11.88 -0.84 20.10
C LEU A 129 11.94 -1.05 21.62
N GLY A 130 11.63 -2.27 22.12
CA GLY A 130 11.66 -2.61 23.54
C GLY A 130 10.55 -1.95 24.36
N GLU A 131 9.51 -1.49 23.72
CA GLU A 131 8.35 -0.85 24.36
C GLU A 131 7.15 -1.84 24.40
N PRO A 132 6.31 -1.82 25.45
CA PRO A 132 6.21 -0.89 26.58
C PRO A 132 6.96 -1.31 27.88
N ILE A 133 8.00 -2.13 27.78
CA ILE A 133 8.62 -2.80 28.95
C ILE A 133 9.56 -1.88 29.77
N ASN A 134 9.60 -0.55 29.52
CA ASN A 134 10.43 0.44 30.23
C ASN A 134 11.98 0.19 30.17
N GLN A 135 12.44 -0.60 29.25
CA GLN A 135 13.88 -0.83 29.01
C GLN A 135 14.33 -0.30 27.63
N GLY A 136 13.43 0.38 26.93
CA GLY A 136 13.66 0.88 25.59
C GLY A 136 14.60 2.08 25.51
N LEU A 137 14.68 2.60 24.32
CA LEU A 137 15.52 3.72 23.91
C LEU A 137 15.36 4.96 24.79
N GLN A 138 14.13 5.27 25.21
CA GLN A 138 13.83 6.41 26.07
C GLN A 138 14.56 6.33 27.42
N SER A 139 14.59 5.15 28.04
CA SER A 139 15.29 4.93 29.31
C SER A 139 16.79 5.18 29.16
N LEU A 140 17.37 4.76 28.05
CA LEU A 140 18.80 4.95 27.77
C LEU A 140 19.12 6.44 27.56
N PHE A 141 18.29 7.18 26.81
CA PHE A 141 18.46 8.62 26.67
C PHE A 141 18.27 9.35 28.00
N ASN A 142 17.31 8.98 28.81
CA ASN A 142 17.09 9.60 30.13
C ASN A 142 18.37 9.48 31.00
N ARG A 143 18.95 8.29 31.05
CA ARG A 143 20.23 8.07 31.77
C ARG A 143 21.39 8.89 31.18
N TYR A 144 21.38 9.09 29.87
CA TYR A 144 22.41 9.90 29.21
C TYR A 144 22.26 11.38 29.55
N TRP A 145 21.03 11.92 29.54
CA TRP A 145 20.77 13.29 29.99
C TRP A 145 21.12 13.52 31.47
N ASP A 146 20.79 12.54 32.32
CA ASP A 146 21.15 12.58 33.74
C ASP A 146 22.68 12.58 33.93
N ALA A 147 23.43 11.84 33.12
CA ALA A 147 24.90 11.83 33.17
C ALA A 147 25.48 13.19 32.74
N TRP A 148 24.94 13.85 31.73
CA TRP A 148 25.36 15.20 31.37
C TRP A 148 24.98 16.22 32.43
N GLN A 149 23.84 16.08 33.08
CA GLN A 149 23.43 16.91 34.19
C GLN A 149 24.39 16.71 35.39
N GLU A 150 24.81 15.50 35.67
CA GLU A 150 25.80 15.24 36.72
C GLU A 150 27.16 15.82 36.36
N LEU A 151 27.59 15.71 35.09
CA LEU A 151 28.81 16.34 34.61
C LEU A 151 28.76 17.87 34.71
N SER A 152 27.57 18.47 34.55
CA SER A 152 27.41 19.92 34.70
C SER A 152 27.63 20.43 36.15
N LYS A 153 27.53 19.55 37.16
CA LYS A 153 27.80 19.89 38.58
C LYS A 153 29.29 19.95 38.88
N ASP A 154 30.08 19.06 38.26
CA ASP A 154 31.52 19.00 38.36
C ASP A 154 32.13 18.70 36.97
N PRO A 155 32.37 19.74 36.15
CA PRO A 155 32.91 19.60 34.80
C PRO A 155 34.31 19.02 34.76
N SER A 156 35.07 19.06 35.86
CA SER A 156 36.43 18.51 35.96
C SER A 156 36.49 17.02 36.24
N SER A 157 35.36 16.40 36.65
CA SER A 157 35.30 14.99 37.07
C SER A 157 35.51 14.04 35.93
N LEU A 158 36.61 13.29 35.95
CA LEU A 158 36.89 12.22 34.98
C LEU A 158 35.95 11.02 35.17
N THR A 159 35.37 10.82 36.36
CA THR A 159 34.43 9.74 36.61
C THR A 159 33.11 9.99 35.89
N THR A 160 32.56 11.18 35.97
CA THR A 160 31.31 11.56 35.27
C THR A 160 31.53 11.62 33.76
N ARG A 161 32.69 12.06 33.26
CA ARG A 161 33.05 11.98 31.85
C ARG A 161 33.11 10.53 31.36
N SER A 162 33.67 9.60 32.19
CA SER A 162 33.66 8.17 31.86
C SER A 162 32.24 7.61 31.78
N LEU A 163 31.31 8.07 32.64
CA LEU A 163 29.92 7.66 32.61
C LEU A 163 29.23 8.16 31.33
N VAL A 164 29.42 9.45 30.95
CA VAL A 164 28.89 10.03 29.71
C VAL A 164 29.39 9.24 28.50
N ARG A 165 30.71 8.93 28.47
CA ARG A 165 31.27 8.11 27.38
C ARG A 165 30.60 6.74 27.29
N GLN A 166 30.49 6.03 28.41
CA GLN A 166 29.92 4.66 28.45
C GLN A 166 28.47 4.64 28.03
N LEU A 167 27.67 5.64 28.42
CA LEU A 167 26.27 5.76 27.99
C LEU A 167 26.17 6.15 26.51
N GLY A 168 27.08 7.00 26.01
CA GLY A 168 27.19 7.31 24.59
C GLY A 168 27.51 6.07 23.75
N GLU A 169 28.44 5.20 24.21
CA GLU A 169 28.73 3.89 23.59
C GLU A 169 27.49 3.00 23.57
N SER A 170 26.74 2.96 24.70
CA SER A 170 25.53 2.16 24.80
C SER A 170 24.43 2.67 23.85
N ILE A 171 24.28 3.98 23.70
CA ILE A 171 23.35 4.59 22.72
C ILE A 171 23.75 4.18 21.30
N ALA A 172 25.02 4.35 20.93
CA ALA A 172 25.48 3.99 19.59
C ALA A 172 25.27 2.49 19.30
N PHE A 173 25.53 1.62 20.26
CA PHE A 173 25.32 0.19 20.14
C PHE A 173 23.83 -0.15 19.93
N GLU A 174 22.94 0.39 20.78
CA GLU A 174 21.51 0.10 20.71
C GLU A 174 20.88 0.63 19.41
N MET A 175 21.27 1.83 18.97
CA MET A 175 20.85 2.39 17.69
C MET A 175 21.25 1.51 16.51
N ASN A 176 22.49 1.04 16.51
CA ASN A 176 22.96 0.17 15.43
C ASN A 176 22.23 -1.18 15.45
N ASN A 177 21.90 -1.70 16.63
CA ASN A 177 21.13 -2.92 16.80
C ASN A 177 19.71 -2.77 16.24
N ILE A 178 19.01 -1.67 16.58
CA ILE A 178 17.68 -1.35 16.04
C ILE A 178 17.73 -1.24 14.51
N GLY A 179 18.71 -0.52 13.96
CA GLY A 179 18.90 -0.41 12.52
C GLY A 179 19.08 -1.76 11.83
N ALA A 180 19.97 -2.60 12.36
CA ALA A 180 20.22 -3.94 11.82
C ALA A 180 18.99 -4.88 11.93
N GLN A 181 18.15 -4.71 12.95
CA GLN A 181 16.92 -5.48 13.08
C GLN A 181 15.88 -5.06 12.06
N PHE A 182 15.67 -3.75 11.85
CA PHE A 182 14.77 -3.26 10.81
C PHE A 182 15.22 -3.68 9.41
N ASP A 183 16.51 -3.65 9.11
CA ASP A 183 17.04 -4.13 7.82
C ASP A 183 16.74 -5.62 7.61
N ARG A 184 16.95 -6.44 8.65
CA ARG A 184 16.61 -7.87 8.59
C ARG A 184 15.12 -8.12 8.39
N MET A 185 14.24 -7.40 9.09
CA MET A 185 12.80 -7.52 8.93
C MET A 185 12.37 -7.20 7.49
N GLN A 186 12.92 -6.14 6.88
CA GLN A 186 12.59 -5.81 5.49
C GLN A 186 13.05 -6.90 4.50
N LEU A 187 14.25 -7.44 4.68
CA LEU A 187 14.78 -8.51 3.82
C LEU A 187 13.99 -9.82 4.01
N GLU A 188 13.56 -10.13 5.23
CA GLU A 188 12.75 -11.30 5.50
C GLU A 188 11.36 -11.19 4.88
N LEU A 189 10.72 -10.03 4.98
CA LEU A 189 9.44 -9.76 4.32
C LEU A 189 9.56 -9.83 2.79
N ASP A 190 10.69 -9.38 2.21
CA ASP A 190 10.96 -9.53 0.78
C ASP A 190 11.10 -11.00 0.37
N ALA A 191 11.80 -11.80 1.15
CA ALA A 191 11.91 -13.24 0.93
C ALA A 191 10.53 -13.91 1.03
N GLN A 192 9.72 -13.58 2.06
CA GLN A 192 8.35 -14.09 2.21
C GLN A 192 7.46 -13.71 1.04
N PHE A 193 7.63 -12.51 0.46
CA PHE A 193 6.92 -12.09 -0.75
C PHE A 193 7.29 -12.96 -1.95
N CYS A 194 8.59 -13.17 -2.20
CA CYS A 194 9.07 -14.02 -3.28
C CYS A 194 8.57 -15.47 -3.15
N ASP A 195 8.63 -16.03 -1.94
CA ASP A 195 8.14 -17.38 -1.65
C ASP A 195 6.61 -17.46 -1.85
N GLY A 196 5.88 -16.43 -1.45
CA GLY A 196 4.44 -16.34 -1.67
C GLY A 196 4.06 -16.31 -3.15
N ILE A 197 4.80 -15.58 -3.98
CA ILE A 197 4.60 -15.60 -5.45
C ILE A 197 4.94 -16.96 -6.04
N ALA A 198 6.02 -17.60 -5.60
CA ALA A 198 6.38 -18.94 -6.06
C ALA A 198 5.30 -19.96 -5.68
N GLN A 199 4.78 -19.89 -4.47
CA GLN A 199 3.67 -20.74 -4.01
C GLN A 199 2.40 -20.49 -4.81
N LEU A 200 2.05 -19.23 -5.07
CA LEU A 200 0.89 -18.84 -5.91
C LEU A 200 1.00 -19.44 -7.31
N ASN A 201 2.16 -19.33 -7.95
CA ASN A 201 2.41 -19.90 -9.26
C ASN A 201 2.21 -21.44 -9.26
N ALA A 202 2.77 -22.13 -8.27
CA ALA A 202 2.63 -23.57 -8.14
C ALA A 202 1.18 -24.02 -7.90
N LEU A 203 0.40 -23.25 -7.14
CA LEU A 203 -1.02 -23.51 -6.90
C LEU A 203 -1.84 -23.28 -8.19
N CYS A 204 -1.57 -22.21 -8.93
CA CYS A 204 -2.23 -21.93 -10.21
C CYS A 204 -1.97 -23.04 -11.25
N GLU A 205 -0.74 -23.53 -11.35
CA GLU A 205 -0.40 -24.67 -12.23
C GLU A 205 -1.19 -25.93 -11.86
N LYS A 206 -1.30 -26.26 -10.57
CA LYS A 206 -2.09 -27.41 -10.12
C LYS A 206 -3.59 -27.23 -10.41
N VAL A 207 -4.13 -26.02 -10.27
CA VAL A 207 -5.52 -25.73 -10.63
C VAL A 207 -5.76 -25.93 -12.12
N ALA A 208 -4.83 -25.47 -12.99
CA ALA A 208 -4.90 -25.67 -14.42
C ALA A 208 -4.85 -27.16 -14.81
N GLU A 209 -3.99 -27.93 -14.15
CA GLU A 209 -3.92 -29.38 -14.34
C GLU A 209 -5.24 -30.08 -13.93
N LEU A 210 -5.79 -29.74 -12.77
CA LEU A 210 -7.08 -30.29 -12.31
C LEU A 210 -8.22 -29.87 -13.24
N ASN A 211 -8.24 -28.66 -13.76
CA ASN A 211 -9.22 -28.24 -14.76
C ASN A 211 -9.20 -29.16 -15.99
N ARG A 212 -8.02 -29.50 -16.48
CA ARG A 212 -7.86 -30.42 -17.62
C ARG A 212 -8.40 -31.82 -17.30
N ILE A 213 -8.08 -32.37 -16.12
CA ILE A 213 -8.55 -33.69 -15.66
C ILE A 213 -10.07 -33.68 -15.51
N ILE A 214 -10.63 -32.70 -14.79
CA ILE A 214 -12.06 -32.55 -14.56
C ILE A 214 -12.82 -32.51 -15.88
N ARG A 215 -12.37 -31.66 -16.84
CA ARG A 215 -12.98 -31.55 -18.15
C ARG A 215 -12.97 -32.90 -18.89
N SER A 216 -11.84 -33.60 -18.86
CA SER A 216 -11.71 -34.92 -19.52
C SER A 216 -12.71 -35.92 -18.98
N ILE A 217 -12.91 -36.00 -17.66
CA ILE A 217 -13.84 -36.92 -17.00
C ILE A 217 -15.30 -36.49 -17.26
N GLN A 218 -15.61 -35.19 -17.17
CA GLN A 218 -16.96 -34.71 -17.46
C GLN A 218 -17.41 -34.98 -18.90
N MET A 219 -16.47 -34.95 -19.87
CA MET A 219 -16.76 -35.35 -21.26
C MET A 219 -17.20 -36.81 -21.40
N THR A 220 -16.82 -37.68 -20.48
CA THR A 220 -17.32 -39.10 -20.44
C THR A 220 -18.68 -39.24 -19.77
N GLY A 221 -19.19 -38.13 -19.20
CA GLY A 221 -20.48 -38.15 -18.45
C GLY A 221 -20.34 -38.56 -17.00
N GLU A 222 -19.13 -38.71 -16.49
CA GLU A 222 -18.85 -39.04 -15.08
C GLU A 222 -18.69 -37.77 -14.24
N ALA A 223 -18.95 -37.87 -12.94
CA ALA A 223 -18.77 -36.79 -11.99
C ALA A 223 -17.41 -36.89 -11.27
N PRO A 224 -16.45 -36.03 -11.53
CA PRO A 224 -15.09 -36.06 -10.96
C PRO A 224 -15.04 -35.44 -9.56
N ASN A 225 -15.88 -35.86 -8.62
CA ASN A 225 -16.11 -35.18 -7.34
C ASN A 225 -14.84 -35.03 -6.51
N ASP A 226 -13.98 -36.03 -6.44
CA ASP A 226 -12.70 -35.95 -5.69
C ASP A 226 -11.74 -34.94 -6.24
N TYR A 227 -11.68 -34.76 -7.60
CA TYR A 227 -10.90 -33.75 -8.24
C TYR A 227 -11.49 -32.34 -8.06
N LEU A 228 -12.83 -32.25 -7.96
CA LEU A 228 -13.50 -30.99 -7.63
C LEU A 228 -13.15 -30.56 -6.20
N ASP A 229 -13.12 -31.48 -5.23
CA ASP A 229 -12.71 -31.21 -3.85
C ASP A 229 -11.25 -30.76 -3.79
N ALA A 230 -10.35 -31.49 -4.45
CA ALA A 230 -8.94 -31.13 -4.53
C ALA A 230 -8.73 -29.73 -5.14
N ARG A 231 -9.43 -29.39 -6.23
CA ARG A 231 -9.38 -28.06 -6.85
C ARG A 231 -9.90 -26.98 -5.89
N ASN A 232 -10.99 -27.22 -5.19
CA ASN A 232 -11.54 -26.26 -4.25
C ASN A 232 -10.59 -25.99 -3.07
N MET A 233 -9.89 -27.00 -2.57
CA MET A 233 -8.85 -26.81 -1.56
C MET A 233 -7.69 -25.92 -2.08
N LEU A 234 -7.26 -26.11 -3.34
CA LEU A 234 -6.25 -25.25 -3.94
C LEU A 234 -6.75 -23.81 -4.11
N LEU A 235 -8.01 -23.62 -4.49
CA LEU A 235 -8.60 -22.29 -4.61
C LEU A 235 -8.73 -21.60 -3.24
N ASP A 236 -9.01 -22.32 -2.18
CA ASP A 236 -9.01 -21.79 -0.82
C ASP A 236 -7.59 -21.40 -0.38
N GLN A 237 -6.54 -22.16 -0.76
CA GLN A 237 -5.14 -21.82 -0.52
C GLN A 237 -4.69 -20.61 -1.35
N ILE A 238 -5.12 -20.48 -2.61
CA ILE A 238 -4.85 -19.28 -3.42
C ILE A 238 -5.46 -18.05 -2.77
N SER A 239 -6.70 -18.16 -2.28
CA SER A 239 -7.40 -17.04 -1.64
C SER A 239 -6.75 -16.57 -0.33
N SER A 240 -5.96 -17.40 0.35
CA SER A 240 -5.18 -16.96 1.50
C SER A 240 -3.96 -16.10 1.08
N LEU A 241 -3.45 -16.27 -0.13
CA LEU A 241 -2.32 -15.49 -0.63
C LEU A 241 -2.76 -14.20 -1.34
N VAL A 242 -3.82 -14.29 -2.17
CA VAL A 242 -4.30 -13.20 -3.01
C VAL A 242 -5.82 -13.09 -3.02
N ASP A 243 -6.30 -11.85 -3.14
CA ASP A 243 -7.73 -11.57 -3.36
C ASP A 243 -8.05 -11.76 -4.84
N CYS A 244 -8.50 -12.97 -5.21
CA CYS A 244 -8.79 -13.35 -6.58
C CYS A 244 -10.28 -13.63 -6.80
N GLU A 245 -10.75 -13.32 -7.99
CA GLU A 245 -12.07 -13.69 -8.47
C GLU A 245 -12.02 -15.06 -9.15
N ILE A 246 -12.95 -15.93 -8.82
CA ILE A 246 -13.06 -17.27 -9.39
C ILE A 246 -14.30 -17.31 -10.27
N TYR A 247 -14.09 -17.52 -11.57
CA TYR A 247 -15.16 -17.64 -12.55
C TYR A 247 -15.30 -19.10 -13.00
N GLU A 248 -16.49 -19.66 -12.77
CA GLU A 248 -16.83 -21.01 -13.26
C GLU A 248 -17.43 -20.93 -14.66
N ARG A 249 -16.86 -21.70 -15.57
CA ARG A 249 -17.30 -21.83 -16.95
C ARG A 249 -18.35 -22.93 -17.11
N ASP A 250 -19.11 -22.86 -18.21
CA ASP A 250 -20.10 -23.87 -18.56
C ASP A 250 -19.51 -25.27 -18.79
N ASP A 251 -18.23 -25.36 -19.10
CA ASP A 251 -17.48 -26.59 -19.29
C ASP A 251 -16.87 -27.14 -17.97
N GLY A 252 -17.26 -26.59 -16.82
CA GLY A 252 -16.83 -27.01 -15.50
C GLY A 252 -15.42 -26.60 -15.09
N MET A 253 -14.68 -25.88 -15.94
CA MET A 253 -13.38 -25.30 -15.62
C MET A 253 -13.55 -24.03 -14.77
N HIS A 254 -12.59 -23.77 -13.90
CA HIS A 254 -12.51 -22.54 -13.13
C HIS A 254 -11.37 -21.66 -13.63
N ASP A 255 -11.67 -20.43 -14.00
CA ASP A 255 -10.67 -19.39 -14.24
C ASP A 255 -10.38 -18.66 -12.93
N VAL A 256 -9.12 -18.31 -12.71
CA VAL A 256 -8.66 -17.50 -11.57
C VAL A 256 -8.20 -16.15 -12.09
N ILE A 257 -8.83 -15.08 -11.62
CA ILE A 257 -8.58 -13.72 -12.09
C ILE A 257 -8.09 -12.89 -10.91
N LEU A 258 -6.96 -12.23 -11.08
CA LEU A 258 -6.41 -11.30 -10.10
C LEU A 258 -6.34 -9.91 -10.73
N ASN A 259 -7.12 -8.97 -10.20
CA ASN A 259 -7.17 -7.58 -10.67
C ASN A 259 -7.29 -7.44 -12.21
N GLY A 260 -8.17 -8.25 -12.81
CA GLY A 260 -8.42 -8.26 -14.25
C GLY A 260 -7.44 -9.12 -15.08
N VAL A 261 -6.40 -9.67 -14.47
CA VAL A 261 -5.43 -10.57 -15.12
C VAL A 261 -5.79 -12.03 -14.84
N TYR A 262 -5.90 -12.84 -15.87
CA TYR A 262 -6.12 -14.28 -15.73
C TYR A 262 -4.81 -14.95 -15.29
N LEU A 263 -4.75 -15.40 -14.02
CA LEU A 263 -3.67 -16.28 -13.54
C LEU A 263 -3.87 -17.72 -14.01
N VAL A 264 -5.13 -18.18 -14.06
CA VAL A 264 -5.52 -19.43 -14.67
C VAL A 264 -6.62 -19.15 -15.67
N TYR A 265 -6.39 -19.48 -16.93
CA TYR A 265 -7.38 -19.41 -17.99
C TYR A 265 -7.58 -20.80 -18.56
N ARG A 266 -8.71 -21.43 -18.25
CA ARG A 266 -8.99 -22.81 -18.59
C ARG A 266 -7.98 -23.79 -17.99
N ASP A 267 -7.14 -24.39 -18.85
CA ASP A 267 -6.09 -25.35 -18.53
C ASP A 267 -4.66 -24.79 -18.69
N ASP A 268 -4.56 -23.46 -18.81
CA ASP A 268 -3.29 -22.74 -18.90
C ASP A 268 -3.10 -21.81 -17.68
N ALA A 269 -1.91 -21.81 -17.10
CA ALA A 269 -1.55 -20.96 -15.96
C ALA A 269 -0.47 -19.96 -16.37
N LYS A 270 -0.74 -18.67 -16.16
CA LYS A 270 0.26 -17.62 -16.32
C LYS A 270 1.09 -17.49 -15.06
N ARG A 271 2.41 -17.47 -15.21
CA ARG A 271 3.35 -17.25 -14.12
C ARG A 271 3.54 -15.77 -13.85
N LEU A 272 3.52 -15.40 -12.58
CA LEU A 272 4.03 -14.12 -12.12
C LEU A 272 5.55 -14.20 -11.97
N LEU A 273 6.24 -13.18 -12.44
CA LEU A 273 7.70 -13.05 -12.32
C LEU A 273 8.00 -12.11 -11.15
N THR A 274 8.96 -12.48 -10.32
CA THR A 274 9.52 -11.58 -9.30
C THR A 274 10.79 -10.96 -9.86
N MET A 275 10.84 -9.63 -9.88
CA MET A 275 12.00 -8.89 -10.36
C MET A 275 12.36 -7.79 -9.37
N GLN A 276 13.65 -7.56 -9.18
CA GLN A 276 14.14 -6.41 -8.44
C GLN A 276 13.85 -5.14 -9.23
N THR A 277 13.29 -4.15 -8.56
CA THR A 277 13.01 -2.86 -9.21
C THR A 277 14.29 -2.08 -9.34
N ASN A 278 14.51 -1.45 -10.50
CA ASN A 278 15.70 -0.63 -10.77
C ASN A 278 15.81 0.59 -9.83
N GLU A 279 14.70 1.01 -9.23
CA GLU A 279 14.63 2.18 -8.37
C GLU A 279 15.27 1.95 -7.00
N THR A 280 15.11 0.76 -6.42
CA THR A 280 15.69 0.44 -5.12
C THR A 280 16.84 -0.56 -5.22
N GLY A 281 16.88 -1.38 -6.28
CA GLY A 281 17.89 -2.42 -6.52
C GLY A 281 17.90 -3.58 -5.51
N LEU A 282 17.02 -3.56 -4.51
CA LEU A 282 17.04 -4.51 -3.41
C LEU A 282 15.74 -5.31 -3.27
N PHE A 283 14.59 -4.71 -3.50
CA PHE A 283 13.31 -5.35 -3.25
C PHE A 283 12.62 -5.82 -4.52
N HIS A 284 11.90 -6.95 -4.39
CA HIS A 284 11.19 -7.55 -5.50
C HIS A 284 9.77 -7.01 -5.61
N LYS A 285 9.30 -6.88 -6.85
CA LYS A 285 7.91 -6.67 -7.22
C LYS A 285 7.45 -7.80 -8.14
N ALA A 286 6.16 -8.03 -8.22
CA ALA A 286 5.59 -9.05 -9.09
C ALA A 286 5.14 -8.45 -10.42
N PHE A 287 5.46 -9.12 -11.51
CA PHE A 287 5.13 -8.73 -12.87
C PHE A 287 4.45 -9.87 -13.61
N VAL A 288 3.56 -9.51 -14.52
CA VAL A 288 2.94 -10.45 -15.46
C VAL A 288 3.40 -10.13 -16.88
N VAL A 289 3.64 -11.18 -17.67
CA VAL A 289 3.95 -11.03 -19.09
C VAL A 289 2.64 -10.77 -19.85
N MET A 290 2.43 -9.53 -20.30
CA MET A 290 1.25 -9.17 -21.09
C MET A 290 1.40 -9.54 -22.56
N ARG A 291 2.60 -9.45 -23.10
CA ARG A 291 2.92 -9.79 -24.48
C ARG A 291 4.29 -10.43 -24.57
N GLU A 292 4.34 -11.61 -25.18
CA GLU A 292 5.61 -12.25 -25.54
C GLU A 292 6.28 -11.49 -26.69
N GLY A 293 7.56 -11.22 -26.55
CA GLY A 293 8.37 -10.49 -27.52
C GLY A 293 9.80 -10.32 -26.99
N ASP A 294 10.66 -9.71 -27.76
CA ASP A 294 12.01 -9.36 -27.33
C ASP A 294 12.21 -7.84 -27.48
N PRO A 295 12.14 -7.04 -26.37
CA PRO A 295 11.85 -7.46 -25.00
C PRO A 295 10.36 -7.76 -24.74
N PRO A 296 10.02 -8.62 -23.74
CA PRO A 296 8.64 -8.87 -23.35
C PRO A 296 8.02 -7.62 -22.69
N VAL A 297 6.73 -7.41 -22.91
CA VAL A 297 5.99 -6.35 -22.23
C VAL A 297 5.53 -6.87 -20.86
N LEU A 298 6.09 -6.30 -19.81
CA LEU A 298 5.79 -6.63 -18.43
C LEU A 298 4.89 -5.56 -17.83
N GLU A 299 3.90 -5.99 -17.05
CA GLU A 299 3.05 -5.10 -16.25
C GLU A 299 3.17 -5.45 -14.78
N GLU A 300 3.33 -4.43 -13.92
CA GLU A 300 3.41 -4.62 -12.47
C GLU A 300 2.06 -5.08 -11.92
N MET A 301 2.08 -6.17 -11.16
CA MET A 301 0.88 -6.76 -10.58
C MET A 301 0.45 -6.00 -9.32
N LYS A 302 -0.78 -5.50 -9.32
CA LYS A 302 -1.39 -4.85 -8.16
C LYS A 302 -2.21 -5.88 -7.37
N PHE A 303 -2.10 -5.84 -6.06
CA PHE A 303 -2.83 -6.74 -5.16
C PHE A 303 -3.94 -5.99 -4.41
N GLY A 304 -5.08 -6.66 -4.20
CA GLY A 304 -6.14 -6.24 -3.30
C GLY A 304 -5.76 -6.45 -1.83
N GLN A 305 -6.71 -6.37 -0.90
CA GLN A 305 -6.46 -6.66 0.53
C GLN A 305 -6.23 -8.16 0.71
N CYS A 306 -4.97 -8.59 0.69
CA CYS A 306 -4.54 -9.97 0.80
C CYS A 306 -3.16 -10.07 1.48
N LYS A 307 -2.73 -11.29 1.80
CA LYS A 307 -1.45 -11.55 2.45
C LYS A 307 -0.27 -10.89 1.74
N LEU A 308 -0.16 -11.07 0.41
CA LEU A 308 0.95 -10.50 -0.36
C LEU A 308 0.97 -8.98 -0.33
N LYS A 309 -0.18 -8.32 -0.36
CA LYS A 309 -0.26 -6.86 -0.18
C LYS A 309 0.15 -6.45 1.24
N GLY A 310 -0.29 -7.19 2.25
CA GLY A 310 0.12 -6.96 3.64
C GLY A 310 1.64 -7.02 3.79
N ILE A 311 2.30 -7.99 3.15
CA ILE A 311 3.77 -8.11 3.14
C ILE A 311 4.42 -6.90 2.43
N LEU A 312 3.92 -6.51 1.25
CA LEU A 312 4.44 -5.36 0.51
C LEU A 312 4.33 -4.05 1.30
N GLU A 313 3.17 -3.79 1.91
CA GLU A 313 2.95 -2.60 2.73
C GLU A 313 3.78 -2.63 4.03
N SER A 314 3.95 -3.79 4.63
CA SER A 314 4.78 -3.96 5.82
C SER A 314 6.26 -3.73 5.52
N ARG A 315 6.78 -4.34 4.44
CA ARG A 315 8.15 -4.19 3.98
C ARG A 315 8.42 -2.76 3.51
N GLY A 316 7.51 -2.21 2.72
CA GLY A 316 7.70 -0.95 1.99
C GLY A 316 8.65 -1.07 0.81
N ASP A 317 8.81 0.04 0.11
CA ASP A 317 9.68 0.12 -1.08
C ASP A 317 11.02 0.83 -0.81
N PHE A 318 11.23 1.34 0.42
CA PHE A 318 12.38 2.13 0.80
C PHE A 318 13.43 1.34 1.53
N VAL A 319 14.66 1.41 1.07
CA VAL A 319 15.84 0.81 1.70
C VAL A 319 16.67 1.83 2.47
N SER A 320 16.79 3.04 1.94
CA SER A 320 17.51 4.13 2.58
C SER A 320 16.55 5.28 2.90
N LEU A 321 16.69 5.80 4.10
CA LEU A 321 16.14 7.11 4.39
C LEU A 321 16.94 8.14 3.58
N PRO A 322 16.28 9.21 3.11
CA PRO A 322 17.03 10.33 2.60
C PRO A 322 18.04 10.75 3.66
N ASP A 323 19.27 10.99 3.23
CA ASP A 323 20.32 11.50 4.10
C ASP A 323 19.82 12.79 4.74
N VAL A 324 19.75 12.79 6.07
CA VAL A 324 19.31 13.95 6.84
C VAL A 324 20.55 14.74 7.21
N SER A 325 20.80 15.86 6.54
CA SER A 325 21.81 16.81 6.97
C SER A 325 21.19 17.91 7.83
N LEU A 326 21.79 18.19 8.98
CA LEU A 326 21.55 19.42 9.70
C LEU A 326 22.49 20.47 9.10
N GLN A 327 21.98 21.41 8.36
CA GLN A 327 22.70 22.67 8.25
C GLN A 327 22.36 23.51 9.47
N ALA A 328 23.36 23.73 10.30
CA ALA A 328 23.29 24.75 11.30
C ALA A 328 23.32 26.09 10.57
N ASN A 329 22.17 26.70 10.37
CA ASN A 329 22.12 28.08 9.87
C ASN A 329 22.61 29.10 10.90
N ASN A 330 22.93 28.66 12.12
CA ASN A 330 23.61 29.49 13.10
C ASN A 330 24.77 28.71 13.66
N ALA A 331 25.97 29.14 13.31
CA ALA A 331 27.15 28.88 14.11
C ALA A 331 26.79 29.15 15.58
N TYR A 332 27.27 28.30 16.50
CA TYR A 332 27.16 28.50 17.93
C TYR A 332 27.24 29.99 18.28
N ASN A 333 26.15 30.51 18.83
CA ASN A 333 26.08 31.93 19.22
C ASN A 333 26.47 32.03 20.71
N PRO A 334 27.64 32.59 21.03
CA PRO A 334 28.03 32.76 22.42
C PRO A 334 27.07 33.62 23.26
N ALA A 335 26.25 34.45 22.61
CA ALA A 335 25.24 35.26 23.25
C ALA A 335 23.94 34.51 23.59
N ASP A 336 23.75 33.32 23.03
CA ASP A 336 22.64 32.42 23.35
C ASP A 336 23.14 30.96 23.56
N PRO A 337 23.91 30.73 24.64
CA PRO A 337 24.48 29.43 24.91
C PRO A 337 23.46 28.32 25.23
N LEU A 338 22.19 28.69 25.42
CA LEU A 338 21.11 27.73 25.67
C LEU A 338 20.39 27.34 24.35
N GLY A 339 20.75 27.95 23.22
CA GLY A 339 20.21 27.61 21.91
C GLY A 339 18.69 27.84 21.80
N THR A 340 18.17 28.83 22.53
CA THR A 340 16.73 29.15 22.53
C THR A 340 16.25 29.69 21.18
N THR A 341 17.18 30.19 20.35
CA THR A 341 16.91 30.72 19.01
C THR A 341 17.44 29.84 17.86
N ALA A 342 18.12 28.75 18.17
CA ALA A 342 18.63 27.85 17.11
C ALA A 342 17.46 27.03 16.52
N VAL A 343 16.95 27.50 15.41
CA VAL A 343 16.05 26.70 14.57
C VAL A 343 16.92 25.72 13.79
N TYR A 344 16.95 24.47 14.21
CA TYR A 344 17.63 23.43 13.44
C TYR A 344 16.75 23.05 12.27
N ASN A 345 17.11 23.47 11.09
CA ASN A 345 16.54 22.97 9.86
C ASN A 345 17.15 21.59 9.59
N VAL A 346 16.35 20.55 9.71
CA VAL A 346 16.74 19.21 9.27
C VAL A 346 16.68 19.21 7.75
N MET A 347 17.84 19.26 7.10
CA MET A 347 17.93 19.04 5.67
C MET A 347 17.97 17.55 5.39
N PHE A 348 17.10 17.12 4.50
CA PHE A 348 17.25 15.82 3.87
C PHE A 348 18.31 15.94 2.79
N GLU A 349 19.52 15.43 3.03
CA GLU A 349 20.50 15.34 1.95
C GLU A 349 19.94 14.48 0.82
N ARG A 350 20.33 14.82 -0.38
CA ARG A 350 19.90 14.34 -1.68
C ARG A 350 20.06 12.82 -1.83
N GLY A 351 19.38 12.05 -0.98
CA GLY A 351 19.25 10.60 -1.11
C GLY A 351 18.27 10.24 -2.21
N SER A 352 18.45 9.07 -2.78
CA SER A 352 17.57 8.56 -3.84
C SER A 352 16.10 8.65 -3.44
N ILE A 353 15.36 9.42 -4.21
CA ILE A 353 13.91 9.46 -4.10
C ILE A 353 13.39 8.14 -4.60
N THR A 354 12.51 7.57 -3.84
CA THR A 354 11.66 6.52 -4.34
C THR A 354 10.59 7.13 -5.19
N ASN A 355 10.86 7.13 -6.44
CA ASN A 355 10.00 7.69 -7.41
C ASN A 355 9.16 6.66 -8.10
N GLY A 356 8.11 7.13 -8.59
CA GLY A 356 7.19 6.50 -9.47
C GLY A 356 5.74 6.70 -9.08
N SER A 357 5.45 7.27 -7.90
CA SER A 357 4.09 7.72 -7.65
C SER A 357 3.89 9.11 -8.27
N PRO A 358 3.00 9.26 -9.26
CA PRO A 358 2.69 10.57 -9.85
C PRO A 358 2.24 11.60 -8.80
N ASN A 359 1.86 11.14 -7.62
CA ASN A 359 1.39 12.00 -6.53
C ASN A 359 2.52 12.68 -5.74
N THR A 360 3.77 12.24 -5.89
CA THR A 360 4.93 12.85 -5.22
C THR A 360 5.75 13.75 -6.13
N MET A 361 5.45 13.78 -7.42
CA MET A 361 6.15 14.59 -8.41
C MET A 361 5.60 16.00 -8.45
N ALA A 362 6.46 17.00 -8.36
CA ALA A 362 6.10 18.41 -8.46
C ALA A 362 7.01 19.15 -9.44
N ASP A 363 6.45 19.87 -10.38
CA ASP A 363 7.15 20.82 -11.21
C ASP A 363 6.86 22.24 -10.69
N ILE A 364 7.86 22.91 -10.16
CA ILE A 364 7.73 24.19 -9.49
C ILE A 364 8.42 25.25 -10.34
N VAL A 365 7.64 26.23 -10.79
CA VAL A 365 8.14 27.38 -11.51
C VAL A 365 8.28 28.54 -10.52
N ILE A 366 9.47 29.06 -10.38
CA ILE A 366 9.74 30.25 -9.58
C ILE A 366 9.91 31.41 -10.54
N VAL A 367 9.02 32.38 -10.44
CA VAL A 367 9.01 33.59 -11.25
C VAL A 367 9.47 34.74 -10.38
N ILE A 368 10.54 35.42 -10.80
CA ILE A 368 11.10 36.56 -10.09
C ILE A 368 11.01 37.79 -10.98
N ASP A 369 10.31 38.79 -10.50
CA ASP A 369 10.24 40.09 -11.15
C ASP A 369 11.49 40.90 -10.81
N LEU A 370 12.26 41.25 -11.83
CA LEU A 370 13.51 42.04 -11.75
C LEU A 370 13.29 43.53 -12.06
N SER A 371 12.04 44.00 -12.15
CA SER A 371 11.75 45.42 -12.34
C SER A 371 12.38 46.27 -11.24
N ALA A 372 12.54 47.58 -11.50
CA ALA A 372 13.15 48.50 -10.56
C ALA A 372 12.39 48.60 -9.23
N GLU A 373 11.08 48.37 -9.25
CA GLU A 373 10.16 48.40 -8.09
C GLU A 373 10.37 47.20 -7.17
N ASN A 374 10.79 46.06 -7.72
CA ASN A 374 11.13 44.85 -6.97
C ASN A 374 12.58 44.82 -6.45
N ALA A 375 13.42 45.79 -6.77
CA ALA A 375 14.83 45.77 -6.41
C ALA A 375 15.08 45.58 -4.91
N GLN A 376 14.25 46.19 -4.07
CA GLN A 376 14.34 46.12 -2.61
C GLN A 376 13.99 44.73 -2.07
N TYR A 377 13.16 43.95 -2.78
CA TYR A 377 12.73 42.60 -2.37
C TYR A 377 13.67 41.51 -2.89
N LEU A 378 14.42 41.77 -3.98
CA LEU A 378 15.33 40.81 -4.57
C LEU A 378 16.41 40.33 -3.59
N ASP A 379 16.93 41.22 -2.75
CA ASP A 379 17.92 40.86 -1.74
C ASP A 379 17.30 39.93 -0.66
N GLN A 380 16.03 40.15 -0.31
CA GLN A 380 15.31 39.32 0.61
C GLN A 380 15.01 37.91 0.02
N ILE A 381 14.68 37.85 -1.28
CA ILE A 381 14.54 36.59 -2.00
C ILE A 381 15.85 35.82 -1.97
N LYS A 382 16.98 36.48 -2.26
CA LYS A 382 18.30 35.86 -2.24
C LYS A 382 18.70 35.32 -0.87
N ILE A 383 18.41 36.05 0.21
CA ILE A 383 18.72 35.61 1.58
C ILE A 383 17.91 34.36 1.96
N ASN A 384 16.68 34.26 1.47
CA ASN A 384 15.73 33.21 1.91
C ASN A 384 15.59 32.05 0.91
N ILE A 385 16.15 32.13 -0.29
CA ILE A 385 15.96 31.12 -1.33
C ILE A 385 16.51 29.75 -0.93
N ASP A 386 17.62 29.73 -0.21
CA ASP A 386 18.23 28.51 0.31
C ASP A 386 17.29 27.80 1.28
N ASN A 387 16.75 28.54 2.24
CA ASN A 387 15.75 28.01 3.20
C ASN A 387 14.47 27.51 2.52
N TYR A 388 14.05 28.17 1.44
CA TYR A 388 12.89 27.75 0.64
C TYR A 388 13.15 26.41 -0.04
N ILE A 389 14.27 26.27 -0.71
CA ILE A 389 14.67 25.03 -1.38
C ILE A 389 14.85 23.90 -0.38
N ASP A 390 15.48 24.19 0.76
CA ASP A 390 15.59 23.24 1.85
C ASP A 390 14.22 22.75 2.36
N GLY A 391 13.26 23.64 2.43
CA GLY A 391 11.89 23.31 2.75
C GLY A 391 11.29 22.28 1.79
N LEU A 392 11.57 22.36 0.49
CA LEU A 392 11.14 21.38 -0.51
C LEU A 392 11.83 20.01 -0.32
N PHE A 393 13.12 20.01 -0.02
CA PHE A 393 13.85 18.77 0.27
C PHE A 393 13.33 18.04 1.52
N LYS A 394 12.99 18.78 2.58
CA LYS A 394 12.48 18.23 3.84
C LYS A 394 11.20 17.40 3.66
N LYS A 395 10.45 17.66 2.62
CA LYS A 395 9.14 17.01 2.36
C LYS A 395 9.27 15.75 1.50
N GLY A 396 10.47 15.37 1.07
CA GLY A 396 10.68 14.16 0.27
C GLY A 396 10.04 14.21 -1.12
N LEU A 397 9.80 15.41 -1.66
CA LEU A 397 9.20 15.60 -2.97
C LEU A 397 10.21 15.32 -4.09
N ASP A 398 9.73 14.67 -5.14
CA ASP A 398 10.43 14.66 -6.42
C ASP A 398 10.08 15.94 -7.18
N PHE A 399 10.91 16.94 -7.06
CA PHE A 399 10.64 18.23 -7.68
C PHE A 399 11.67 18.57 -8.75
N ASN A 400 11.19 19.25 -9.78
CA ASN A 400 12.01 20.01 -10.71
C ASN A 400 11.73 21.50 -10.53
N LEU A 401 12.78 22.30 -10.61
CA LEU A 401 12.71 23.75 -10.50
C LEU A 401 12.89 24.39 -11.87
N LYS A 402 12.12 25.42 -12.13
CA LYS A 402 12.22 26.23 -13.35
C LYS A 402 12.27 27.68 -12.94
N LEU A 403 13.28 28.39 -13.40
CA LEU A 403 13.44 29.79 -13.12
C LEU A 403 12.94 30.60 -14.31
N VAL A 404 12.02 31.50 -14.05
CA VAL A 404 11.52 32.48 -14.99
C VAL A 404 11.82 33.87 -14.41
N THR A 405 12.36 34.75 -15.20
CA THR A 405 12.60 36.14 -14.80
C THR A 405 11.81 37.07 -15.71
N THR A 406 11.32 38.16 -15.14
CA THR A 406 10.68 39.20 -15.91
C THR A 406 11.33 40.55 -15.62
N ASP A 407 11.47 41.43 -16.63
CA ASP A 407 11.97 42.81 -16.51
C ASP A 407 10.83 43.82 -16.32
N GLY A 408 9.63 43.36 -16.05
CA GLY A 408 8.43 44.17 -15.97
C GLY A 408 7.64 44.27 -17.29
N THR A 409 8.20 43.86 -18.42
CA THR A 409 7.57 43.90 -19.74
C THR A 409 7.56 42.55 -20.44
N SER A 410 8.66 41.82 -20.33
CA SER A 410 8.84 40.51 -20.98
C SER A 410 9.36 39.50 -20.00
N ALA A 411 8.86 38.27 -20.10
CA ALA A 411 9.33 37.15 -19.29
C ALA A 411 10.19 36.20 -20.13
N VAL A 412 11.24 35.69 -19.52
CA VAL A 412 12.17 34.73 -20.13
C VAL A 412 12.42 33.56 -19.21
N GLN A 413 12.45 32.36 -19.74
CA GLN A 413 12.93 31.20 -19.00
C GLN A 413 14.44 31.33 -18.79
N ALA A 414 14.87 31.47 -17.53
CA ALA A 414 16.27 31.65 -17.17
C ALA A 414 16.99 30.33 -16.92
N GLY A 415 16.28 29.28 -16.48
CA GLY A 415 16.87 27.96 -16.21
C GLY A 415 15.88 26.85 -15.98
N TYR A 416 16.36 25.62 -16.14
CA TYR A 416 15.70 24.37 -15.76
C TYR A 416 16.66 23.56 -14.90
N TYR A 417 16.16 23.07 -13.78
CA TYR A 417 16.98 22.38 -12.79
C TYR A 417 16.22 21.15 -12.27
N THR A 418 16.89 20.03 -12.29
CA THR A 418 16.43 18.85 -11.56
C THR A 418 16.66 19.05 -10.07
N ARG A 419 16.07 18.23 -9.26
CA ARG A 419 16.28 18.24 -7.81
C ARG A 419 17.76 18.18 -7.44
N ASP A 420 18.56 17.41 -8.17
CA ASP A 420 20.00 17.25 -7.93
C ASP A 420 20.82 18.50 -8.32
N GLU A 421 20.23 19.39 -9.10
CA GLU A 421 20.82 20.65 -9.53
C GLU A 421 20.33 21.86 -8.72
N ALA A 422 19.68 21.64 -7.57
CA ALA A 422 19.11 22.70 -6.75
C ALA A 422 20.16 23.73 -6.29
N ASP A 423 21.41 23.31 -6.02
CA ASP A 423 22.50 24.26 -5.69
C ASP A 423 22.84 25.20 -6.84
N ARG A 424 22.73 24.67 -8.07
CA ARG A 424 22.90 25.48 -9.25
C ARG A 424 21.76 26.50 -9.40
N PHE A 425 20.52 26.06 -9.10
CA PHE A 425 19.39 26.98 -9.06
C PHE A 425 19.60 28.09 -8.05
N ILE A 426 20.04 27.79 -6.83
CA ILE A 426 20.36 28.77 -5.79
C ILE A 426 21.45 29.73 -6.28
N ALA A 427 22.53 29.22 -6.86
CA ALA A 427 23.62 30.06 -7.38
C ALA A 427 23.14 31.00 -8.50
N ASP A 428 22.29 30.52 -9.39
CA ASP A 428 21.73 31.32 -10.46
C ASP A 428 20.79 32.42 -9.92
N VAL A 429 19.95 32.11 -8.92
CA VAL A 429 19.12 33.13 -8.23
C VAL A 429 19.98 34.17 -7.51
N LEU A 430 21.04 33.75 -6.81
CA LEU A 430 21.98 34.68 -6.14
C LEU A 430 22.67 35.59 -7.11
N SER A 431 22.86 35.18 -8.37
CA SER A 431 23.50 35.98 -9.43
C SER A 431 22.58 37.01 -10.07
N LEU A 432 21.26 36.95 -9.86
CA LEU A 432 20.30 37.89 -10.44
C LEU A 432 20.57 39.34 -9.98
N ASN A 433 20.34 40.29 -10.84
CA ASN A 433 20.42 41.71 -10.52
C ASN A 433 19.15 42.42 -10.97
N ALA A 434 18.69 43.35 -10.14
CA ALA A 434 17.54 44.17 -10.50
C ALA A 434 17.80 44.97 -11.77
N GLY A 435 16.82 45.01 -12.65
CA GLY A 435 16.84 45.83 -13.86
C GLY A 435 16.44 47.29 -13.58
N THR A 436 16.48 48.09 -14.61
CA THR A 436 16.00 49.48 -14.59
C THR A 436 14.62 49.64 -15.23
N GLY A 437 14.00 48.55 -15.62
CA GLY A 437 12.69 48.52 -16.27
C GLY A 437 11.56 48.84 -15.29
N ILE A 438 10.54 49.54 -15.77
CA ILE A 438 9.27 49.78 -15.04
C ILE A 438 8.31 48.71 -15.44
N ASN A 439 7.59 48.11 -14.47
CA ASN A 439 6.62 47.08 -14.75
C ASN A 439 5.41 47.66 -15.53
N GLN A 440 5.09 47.05 -16.65
CA GLN A 440 3.98 47.39 -17.53
C GLN A 440 3.00 46.27 -17.74
N GLY A 441 2.91 45.31 -16.79
CA GLY A 441 2.01 44.16 -16.89
C GLY A 441 2.65 42.90 -17.45
N SER A 442 3.62 42.36 -16.72
CA SER A 442 4.41 41.20 -17.17
C SER A 442 3.69 39.87 -17.09
N PHE A 443 2.57 39.77 -16.34
CA PHE A 443 1.93 38.46 -16.05
C PHE A 443 1.43 37.74 -17.31
N GLY A 444 0.90 38.50 -18.30
CA GLY A 444 0.53 37.92 -19.60
C GLY A 444 1.72 37.33 -20.35
N SER A 445 2.91 37.97 -20.23
CA SER A 445 4.17 37.45 -20.80
C SER A 445 4.68 36.24 -20.05
N VAL A 446 4.55 36.22 -18.72
CA VAL A 446 4.89 35.04 -17.87
C VAL A 446 4.03 33.85 -18.29
N LEU A 447 2.72 34.00 -18.43
CA LEU A 447 1.83 32.95 -18.92
C LEU A 447 2.23 32.47 -20.32
N GLY A 448 2.68 33.36 -21.19
CA GLY A 448 3.17 32.99 -22.51
C GLY A 448 4.39 32.07 -22.46
N VAL A 449 5.30 32.29 -21.51
CA VAL A 449 6.48 31.42 -21.26
C VAL A 449 6.03 30.08 -20.66
N LEU A 450 5.11 30.10 -19.70
CA LEU A 450 4.58 28.88 -19.09
C LEU A 450 3.90 27.96 -20.11
N GLU A 451 3.24 28.51 -21.11
CA GLU A 451 2.52 27.77 -22.14
C GLU A 451 3.40 27.22 -23.25
N LYS A 452 4.47 27.93 -23.62
CA LYS A 452 5.22 27.67 -24.85
C LYS A 452 6.65 27.19 -24.63
N ASP A 453 7.30 27.73 -23.60
CA ASP A 453 8.75 27.58 -23.43
C ASP A 453 9.10 26.58 -22.32
N ILE A 454 8.12 26.20 -21.47
CA ILE A 454 8.34 25.29 -20.36
C ILE A 454 7.74 23.92 -20.65
N GLU A 455 8.58 22.90 -20.69
CA GLU A 455 8.16 21.50 -20.70
C GLU A 455 7.92 21.02 -19.28
N PHE A 456 6.73 20.48 -19.02
CA PHE A 456 6.34 19.86 -17.75
C PHE A 456 6.35 18.36 -17.87
N ARG A 457 6.75 17.68 -16.80
CA ARG A 457 6.68 16.23 -16.73
C ARG A 457 5.22 15.76 -16.77
N ASP A 458 4.98 14.67 -17.49
CA ASP A 458 3.68 14.02 -17.48
C ASP A 458 3.34 13.55 -16.06
N SER A 459 2.13 13.80 -15.62
CA SER A 459 1.62 13.45 -14.29
C SER A 459 2.23 14.19 -13.09
N ALA A 460 3.14 15.15 -13.28
CA ALA A 460 3.63 16.00 -12.19
C ALA A 460 2.59 17.05 -11.80
N ASN A 461 2.50 17.33 -10.50
CA ASN A 461 1.74 18.47 -10.00
C ASN A 461 2.48 19.76 -10.36
N ARG A 462 1.78 20.78 -10.84
CA ARG A 462 2.37 22.00 -11.38
C ARG A 462 2.07 23.18 -10.48
N TYR A 463 3.11 23.84 -10.02
CA TYR A 463 3.01 25.01 -9.13
C TYR A 463 3.82 26.15 -9.69
N THR A 464 3.31 27.38 -9.52
CA THR A 464 4.05 28.60 -9.82
C THR A 464 4.08 29.46 -8.57
N ALA A 465 5.26 29.89 -8.17
CA ALA A 465 5.48 30.91 -7.13
C ALA A 465 5.96 32.18 -7.81
N PHE A 466 5.18 33.24 -7.79
CA PHE A 466 5.50 34.50 -8.43
C PHE A 466 5.80 35.58 -7.39
N PHE A 467 7.00 36.13 -7.45
CA PHE A 467 7.48 37.21 -6.58
C PHE A 467 7.42 38.52 -7.33
N THR A 468 6.46 39.37 -6.97
CA THR A 468 6.24 40.67 -7.59
C THR A 468 5.65 41.68 -6.63
N ALA A 469 6.08 42.94 -6.68
CA ALA A 469 5.48 44.04 -5.94
C ALA A 469 4.37 44.75 -6.75
N ASP A 470 4.07 44.25 -7.93
CA ASP A 470 3.22 44.93 -8.89
C ASP A 470 1.81 44.27 -9.01
N SER A 471 0.88 45.05 -9.54
CA SER A 471 -0.43 44.54 -9.92
C SER A 471 -0.33 43.56 -11.09
N ILE A 472 -1.42 42.81 -11.32
CA ILE A 472 -1.50 41.76 -12.36
C ILE A 472 -1.12 42.30 -13.75
N ASP A 473 -1.57 43.53 -14.11
CA ASP A 473 -1.37 44.17 -15.41
C ASP A 473 -0.61 45.51 -15.28
N GLY A 474 0.21 45.67 -14.26
CA GLY A 474 0.91 46.93 -14.03
C GLY A 474 -0.04 48.04 -13.55
N GLN A 475 0.01 49.21 -14.19
CA GLN A 475 -0.85 50.36 -13.83
C GLN A 475 -2.26 50.30 -14.44
N THR A 476 -2.61 49.26 -15.17
CA THR A 476 -3.92 49.11 -15.80
C THR A 476 -4.83 48.22 -14.96
N LEU A 477 -6.10 48.68 -14.82
CA LEU A 477 -7.16 47.91 -14.18
C LEU A 477 -7.41 46.60 -14.94
N VAL A 478 -7.24 45.46 -14.28
CA VAL A 478 -7.58 44.19 -14.88
C VAL A 478 -9.09 44.09 -14.89
N THR A 479 -9.64 43.93 -16.07
CA THR A 479 -11.07 43.66 -16.22
C THR A 479 -11.38 42.21 -15.81
N GLU A 480 -12.55 41.95 -15.27
CA GLU A 480 -13.01 40.59 -14.90
C GLU A 480 -12.85 39.59 -16.07
N SER A 481 -13.04 40.04 -17.29
CA SER A 481 -12.84 39.23 -18.52
C SER A 481 -11.37 38.84 -18.76
N ALA A 482 -10.41 39.70 -18.44
CA ALA A 482 -8.98 39.40 -18.58
C ALA A 482 -8.51 38.45 -17.46
N ALA A 483 -9.00 38.64 -16.25
CA ALA A 483 -8.72 37.72 -15.15
C ALA A 483 -9.30 36.32 -15.41
N ASP A 484 -10.50 36.23 -15.94
CA ASP A 484 -11.10 34.95 -16.37
C ASP A 484 -10.29 34.26 -17.48
N ASP A 485 -9.63 35.03 -18.36
CA ASP A 485 -8.72 34.48 -19.36
C ASP A 485 -7.45 33.89 -18.70
N TYR A 486 -6.86 34.60 -17.77
CA TYR A 486 -5.70 34.10 -17.02
C TYR A 486 -6.03 32.84 -16.20
N ILE A 487 -7.16 32.83 -15.52
CA ILE A 487 -7.65 31.65 -14.78
C ILE A 487 -7.85 30.46 -15.72
N ARG A 488 -8.50 30.65 -16.88
CA ARG A 488 -8.70 29.57 -17.86
C ARG A 488 -7.38 29.02 -18.39
N ARG A 489 -6.39 29.86 -18.66
CA ARG A 489 -5.07 29.48 -19.14
C ARG A 489 -4.30 28.67 -18.09
N LEU A 490 -4.30 29.10 -16.83
CA LEU A 490 -3.69 28.38 -15.74
C LEU A 490 -4.36 27.03 -15.48
N HIS A 491 -5.69 26.97 -15.52
CA HIS A 491 -6.45 25.70 -15.44
C HIS A 491 -6.15 24.78 -16.63
N GLY A 492 -5.97 25.34 -17.84
CA GLY A 492 -5.57 24.59 -19.03
C GLY A 492 -4.20 23.93 -18.88
N LEU A 493 -3.30 24.54 -18.11
CA LEU A 493 -1.99 23.98 -17.74
C LEU A 493 -2.06 23.03 -16.53
N GLY A 494 -3.20 22.96 -15.83
CA GLY A 494 -3.32 22.23 -14.56
C GLY A 494 -2.43 22.81 -13.46
N MET A 495 -2.25 24.13 -13.42
CA MET A 495 -1.26 24.82 -12.58
C MET A 495 -1.94 25.60 -11.46
N SER A 496 -1.37 25.49 -10.25
CA SER A 496 -1.72 26.34 -9.11
C SER A 496 -0.74 27.51 -9.01
N LEU A 497 -1.27 28.73 -8.92
CA LEU A 497 -0.51 29.96 -8.83
C LEU A 497 -0.50 30.48 -7.38
N SER A 498 0.68 30.63 -6.80
CA SER A 498 0.89 31.36 -5.55
C SER A 498 1.65 32.65 -5.85
N VAL A 499 1.25 33.75 -5.20
CA VAL A 499 1.86 35.05 -5.41
C VAL A 499 2.31 35.65 -4.08
N ILE A 500 3.52 36.15 -4.07
CA ILE A 500 4.11 36.91 -2.97
C ILE A 500 4.22 38.37 -3.44
N THR A 501 3.41 39.23 -2.86
CA THR A 501 3.24 40.61 -3.28
C THR A 501 3.19 41.60 -2.11
N VAL A 502 2.90 42.84 -2.36
CA VAL A 502 2.68 43.88 -1.34
C VAL A 502 1.21 44.00 -0.99
N GLU A 503 0.91 44.55 0.23
CA GLU A 503 -0.47 44.60 0.77
C GLU A 503 -1.44 45.32 -0.19
N GLU A 504 -1.00 46.41 -0.79
CA GLU A 504 -1.84 47.18 -1.72
C GLU A 504 -2.30 46.41 -2.96
N MET A 505 -1.53 45.40 -3.38
CA MET A 505 -1.81 44.57 -4.56
C MET A 505 -2.44 43.24 -4.22
N HIS A 506 -2.50 42.89 -2.93
CA HIS A 506 -3.03 41.64 -2.46
C HIS A 506 -4.55 41.63 -2.47
N ASN A 507 -5.17 42.69 -1.93
CA ASN A 507 -6.60 42.71 -1.66
C ASN A 507 -7.43 43.21 -2.85
N ASP A 508 -8.49 42.49 -3.17
CA ASP A 508 -9.59 43.03 -3.96
C ASP A 508 -10.33 44.05 -3.11
N HIS A 509 -10.58 45.22 -3.62
CA HIS A 509 -11.45 46.19 -2.97
C HIS A 509 -12.89 45.69 -3.09
N ASP A 510 -13.34 44.95 -2.09
CA ASP A 510 -14.67 44.37 -2.01
C ASP A 510 -15.76 45.44 -2.14
N GLY A 511 -16.54 45.38 -3.21
CA GLY A 511 -17.76 46.14 -3.41
C GLY A 511 -17.68 47.29 -4.44
N ASP A 512 -16.55 47.57 -5.05
CA ASP A 512 -16.44 48.51 -6.17
C ASP A 512 -16.20 47.75 -7.50
N PRO A 513 -17.15 47.67 -8.43
CA PRO A 513 -16.94 47.01 -9.71
C PRO A 513 -15.90 47.68 -10.60
N ALA A 514 -15.38 48.83 -10.22
CA ALA A 514 -14.32 49.54 -10.89
C ALA A 514 -12.94 49.34 -10.24
N ALA A 515 -12.86 48.61 -9.11
CA ALA A 515 -11.62 48.33 -8.41
C ALA A 515 -10.73 47.34 -9.17
N PRO A 516 -9.40 47.49 -9.12
CA PRO A 516 -8.48 46.55 -9.74
C PRO A 516 -8.67 45.14 -9.16
N PHE A 517 -8.61 44.14 -10.01
CA PHE A 517 -8.67 42.76 -9.64
C PHE A 517 -7.36 42.38 -8.94
N GLY A 518 -7.40 42.01 -7.66
CA GLY A 518 -6.22 41.72 -6.85
C GLY A 518 -5.71 40.28 -7.04
N TRP A 519 -4.49 40.03 -6.58
CA TRP A 519 -3.85 38.72 -6.63
C TRP A 519 -4.59 37.65 -5.80
N ALA A 520 -5.23 38.04 -4.69
CA ALA A 520 -5.92 37.11 -3.82
C ALA A 520 -7.02 36.31 -4.54
N LYS A 521 -7.80 36.97 -5.40
CA LYS A 521 -8.86 36.33 -6.16
C LYS A 521 -8.34 35.40 -7.26
N LEU A 522 -7.28 35.81 -7.95
CA LEU A 522 -6.65 35.01 -9.00
C LEU A 522 -6.01 33.73 -8.43
N THR A 523 -5.31 33.84 -7.31
CA THR A 523 -4.67 32.71 -6.65
C THR A 523 -5.71 31.76 -6.05
N ALA A 524 -6.75 32.27 -5.39
CA ALA A 524 -7.85 31.48 -4.86
C ALA A 524 -8.57 30.68 -5.98
N ALA A 525 -8.82 31.30 -7.14
CA ALA A 525 -9.45 30.62 -8.27
C ALA A 525 -8.59 29.50 -8.86
N THR A 526 -7.27 29.58 -8.77
CA THR A 526 -6.33 28.54 -9.27
C THR A 526 -5.90 27.54 -8.19
N GLY A 527 -6.44 27.66 -6.97
CA GLY A 527 -6.10 26.79 -5.85
C GLY A 527 -4.73 27.04 -5.25
N GLY A 528 -4.17 28.23 -5.43
CA GLY A 528 -2.93 28.71 -4.83
C GLY A 528 -3.14 29.63 -3.64
N ALA A 529 -2.08 30.24 -3.14
CA ALA A 529 -2.10 31.19 -2.04
C ALA A 529 -1.55 32.56 -2.48
N SER A 530 -2.15 33.64 -1.97
CA SER A 530 -1.58 34.97 -2.07
C SER A 530 -1.15 35.42 -0.69
N VAL A 531 0.08 35.88 -0.60
CA VAL A 531 0.69 36.35 0.63
C VAL A 531 1.30 37.73 0.37
N TYR A 532 1.19 38.62 1.31
CA TYR A 532 1.74 39.98 1.15
C TYR A 532 2.86 40.26 2.14
N MET A 533 3.77 41.12 1.69
CA MET A 533 4.88 41.64 2.48
C MET A 533 4.45 42.96 3.14
N ASP A 534 4.64 43.07 4.45
CA ASP A 534 4.28 44.29 5.19
C ASP A 534 5.27 45.40 4.88
N GLU A 535 4.78 46.58 4.52
CA GLU A 535 5.59 47.81 4.31
C GLU A 535 6.09 48.41 5.65
N VAL A 536 6.83 47.65 6.45
CA VAL A 536 7.35 48.19 7.71
C VAL A 536 8.81 48.59 7.56
N ALA A 537 9.07 49.83 7.76
CA ALA A 537 10.40 50.43 7.78
C ALA A 537 11.31 49.77 8.82
N GLY A 538 12.14 48.84 8.41
CA GLY A 538 13.19 48.24 9.22
C GLY A 538 13.64 46.88 8.67
N ASN A 539 14.87 46.79 8.19
CA ASN A 539 15.42 45.62 7.51
C ASN A 539 15.28 44.30 8.28
N GLU A 540 15.32 44.27 9.59
CA GLU A 540 15.24 43.03 10.39
C GLU A 540 13.83 42.42 10.42
N ARG A 541 12.81 43.25 10.41
CA ARG A 541 11.42 42.79 10.46
C ARG A 541 10.94 42.22 9.12
N LEU A 542 11.32 42.91 8.04
CA LEU A 542 11.10 42.44 6.67
C LEU A 542 11.73 41.07 6.41
N THR A 543 12.95 40.84 6.90
CA THR A 543 13.65 39.56 6.70
C THR A 543 12.92 38.42 7.40
N ARG A 544 12.41 38.66 8.61
CA ARG A 544 11.67 37.64 9.37
C ARG A 544 10.30 37.35 8.75
N ASP A 545 9.57 38.37 8.38
CA ASP A 545 8.25 38.24 7.75
C ASP A 545 8.37 37.56 6.36
N PHE A 546 9.41 37.88 5.59
CA PHE A 546 9.64 37.23 4.30
C PHE A 546 10.01 35.75 4.42
N ALA A 547 10.79 35.36 5.41
CA ALA A 547 11.08 33.95 5.70
C ALA A 547 9.82 33.18 6.08
N ASP A 548 8.92 33.79 6.85
CA ASP A 548 7.62 33.22 7.19
C ASP A 548 6.72 33.05 5.96
N ILE A 549 6.69 34.03 5.08
CA ILE A 549 5.97 33.98 3.81
C ILE A 549 6.46 32.83 2.93
N MET A 550 7.78 32.72 2.76
CA MET A 550 8.38 31.62 1.98
C MET A 550 8.04 30.26 2.59
N ARG A 551 7.98 30.17 3.93
CA ARG A 551 7.56 28.97 4.63
C ARG A 551 6.09 28.66 4.35
N ASP A 552 5.20 29.65 4.39
CA ASP A 552 3.76 29.46 4.17
C ASP A 552 3.45 28.98 2.75
N VAL A 553 4.12 29.54 1.73
CA VAL A 553 4.01 29.04 0.34
C VAL A 553 4.52 27.62 0.22
N ASN A 554 5.62 27.30 0.88
CA ASN A 554 6.17 25.96 0.91
C ASN A 554 5.24 24.97 1.62
N ASP A 555 4.65 25.36 2.74
CA ASP A 555 3.66 24.56 3.48
C ASP A 555 2.36 24.38 2.69
N PHE A 556 1.96 25.36 1.89
CA PHE A 556 0.84 25.23 0.97
C PHE A 556 1.12 24.18 -0.11
N ILE A 557 2.26 24.26 -0.80
CA ILE A 557 2.67 23.26 -1.80
C ILE A 557 2.68 21.86 -1.17
N ASN A 558 3.22 21.73 0.02
CA ASN A 558 3.30 20.47 0.75
C ASN A 558 1.94 19.92 1.17
N ARG A 559 1.03 20.76 1.67
CA ARG A 559 -0.32 20.33 2.01
C ARG A 559 -1.06 19.83 0.77
N SER A 560 -0.99 20.55 -0.32
CA SER A 560 -1.68 20.16 -1.56
C SER A 560 -1.12 18.87 -2.18
N VAL A 561 0.17 18.57 -2.01
CA VAL A 561 0.75 17.28 -2.39
C VAL A 561 0.38 16.18 -1.39
N ASN A 562 0.51 16.43 -0.09
CA ASN A 562 0.19 15.46 0.95
C ASN A 562 -1.29 15.10 1.01
N ASP A 563 -2.20 16.06 0.80
CA ASP A 563 -3.64 15.79 0.74
C ASP A 563 -4.01 14.85 -0.42
N ARG A 564 -3.28 14.91 -1.53
CA ARG A 564 -3.44 13.96 -2.64
C ARG A 564 -2.83 12.58 -2.35
N ILE A 565 -1.76 12.53 -1.57
CA ILE A 565 -1.15 11.28 -1.11
C ILE A 565 -2.04 10.59 -0.07
N SER A 566 -2.66 11.36 0.84
CA SER A 566 -3.55 10.83 1.87
C SER A 566 -4.91 10.36 1.33
N MET A 567 -5.28 10.76 0.13
CA MET A 567 -6.50 10.29 -0.56
C MET A 567 -6.39 8.88 -1.16
N VAL A 568 -5.23 8.23 -1.09
CA VAL A 568 -5.10 6.81 -1.40
C VAL A 568 -5.25 6.02 -0.09
N PRO A 569 -6.47 5.53 0.25
CA PRO A 569 -6.63 4.76 1.47
C PRO A 569 -5.80 3.47 1.34
N GLY A 570 -4.80 3.30 2.17
CA GLY A 570 -4.12 2.03 2.35
C GLY A 570 -2.67 1.93 1.91
N SER A 571 -1.97 3.01 1.55
CA SER A 571 -0.53 2.95 1.26
C SER A 571 0.35 3.34 2.46
N GLU A 572 -0.06 3.04 3.68
CA GLU A 572 0.81 3.22 4.85
C GLU A 572 1.85 2.10 4.88
N GLN A 573 3.03 2.40 4.36
CA GLN A 573 4.19 1.53 4.46
C GLN A 573 4.68 1.51 5.91
N ILE A 574 4.58 0.35 6.58
CA ILE A 574 4.80 0.25 8.02
C ILE A 574 6.28 0.51 8.37
N LEU A 575 7.18 -0.33 7.91
CA LEU A 575 8.60 -0.23 8.28
C LEU A 575 9.26 1.08 7.82
N PRO A 576 9.06 1.58 6.59
CA PRO A 576 9.60 2.87 6.19
C PRO A 576 9.11 4.04 7.04
N GLU A 577 7.83 4.07 7.40
CA GLU A 577 7.29 5.17 8.22
C GLU A 577 7.82 5.13 9.66
N VAL A 578 7.91 3.95 10.25
CA VAL A 578 8.52 3.76 11.57
C VAL A 578 10.00 4.17 11.54
N ARG A 579 10.75 3.71 10.56
CA ARG A 579 12.17 4.07 10.38
C ARG A 579 12.34 5.57 10.26
N LYS A 580 11.59 6.21 9.38
CA LYS A 580 11.63 7.66 9.15
C LYS A 580 11.47 8.44 10.45
N ARG A 581 10.51 8.07 11.29
CA ARG A 581 10.24 8.75 12.56
C ARG A 581 11.37 8.54 13.58
N ILE A 582 11.75 7.30 13.78
CA ILE A 582 12.81 6.96 14.76
C ILE A 582 14.16 7.53 14.32
N TYR A 583 14.48 7.44 13.04
CA TYR A 583 15.75 7.93 12.51
C TYR A 583 15.84 9.45 12.54
N ALA A 584 14.75 10.17 12.22
CA ALA A 584 14.70 11.62 12.32
C ALA A 584 15.00 12.08 13.75
N LEU A 585 14.35 11.48 14.74
CA LEU A 585 14.60 11.77 16.15
C LEU A 585 16.07 11.56 16.53
N ILE A 586 16.59 10.36 16.24
CA ILE A 586 17.96 9.98 16.59
C ILE A 586 18.97 10.94 15.96
N ASN A 587 18.80 11.20 14.68
CA ASN A 587 19.70 12.08 13.95
C ASN A 587 19.75 13.48 14.57
N ILE A 588 18.61 14.06 14.88
CA ILE A 588 18.54 15.39 15.50
C ILE A 588 19.18 15.39 16.87
N VAL A 589 18.94 14.39 17.71
CA VAL A 589 19.55 14.29 19.03
C VAL A 589 21.06 14.23 18.93
N LEU A 590 21.59 13.31 18.12
CA LEU A 590 23.04 13.09 18.02
C LEU A 590 23.75 14.31 17.40
N ARG A 591 23.16 14.94 16.41
CA ARG A 591 23.75 16.12 15.79
C ARG A 591 23.69 17.35 16.70
N SER A 592 22.60 17.54 17.44
CA SER A 592 22.52 18.62 18.43
C SER A 592 23.60 18.45 19.52
N ILE A 593 23.86 17.20 19.92
CA ILE A 593 24.96 16.93 20.88
C ILE A 593 26.30 17.24 20.24
N ASN A 594 26.56 16.83 19.00
CA ASN A 594 27.81 17.10 18.29
C ASN A 594 28.07 18.60 18.14
N GLU A 595 27.05 19.35 17.79
CA GLU A 595 27.17 20.78 17.60
C GLU A 595 27.54 21.52 18.89
N LEU A 596 26.84 21.21 19.96
CA LEU A 596 27.18 21.78 21.29
C LEU A 596 28.57 21.35 21.74
N HIS A 597 28.92 20.09 21.55
CA HIS A 597 30.20 19.55 21.94
C HIS A 597 31.36 20.17 21.13
N ARG A 598 31.16 20.42 19.84
CA ARG A 598 32.13 21.08 18.95
C ARG A 598 32.31 22.57 19.27
N GLY A 599 31.24 23.22 19.75
CA GLY A 599 31.26 24.64 20.13
C GLY A 599 32.06 24.96 21.39
N GLY A 600 32.44 23.95 22.20
CA GLY A 600 33.17 24.15 23.44
C GLY A 600 34.66 23.77 23.37
N LYS A 601 35.30 23.76 24.53
CA LYS A 601 36.74 23.49 24.67
C LYS A 601 37.00 22.26 25.52
N THR A 602 38.11 21.56 25.20
CA THR A 602 38.57 20.37 25.93
C THR A 602 39.23 20.74 27.28
N LEU A 603 39.36 19.75 28.16
CA LEU A 603 40.01 19.93 29.46
C LEU A 603 41.53 19.84 29.35
N GLU A 604 42.10 19.84 28.17
CA GLU A 604 43.54 19.81 27.97
C GLU A 604 44.22 21.16 28.29
N THR A 605 45.53 21.11 28.47
CA THR A 605 46.32 22.32 28.66
C THR A 605 47.38 22.41 27.56
N PRO A 606 47.25 23.33 26.60
CA PRO A 606 46.19 24.35 26.38
C PRO A 606 44.89 23.72 25.90
N PRO A 607 43.71 24.33 26.21
CA PRO A 607 42.43 23.87 25.74
C PRO A 607 42.36 23.89 24.21
N ARG A 608 41.78 22.84 23.63
CA ARG A 608 41.50 22.74 22.18
C ARG A 608 40.01 22.82 21.92
N ASP A 609 39.64 23.11 20.66
CA ASP A 609 38.25 23.05 20.23
C ASP A 609 37.71 21.62 20.36
N GLY A 610 36.44 21.51 20.70
CA GLY A 610 35.74 20.25 20.77
C GLY A 610 35.57 19.60 19.39
N GLU A 611 35.45 18.31 19.35
CA GLU A 611 35.16 17.53 18.15
C GLU A 611 33.78 16.86 18.27
N ASP A 612 33.28 16.30 17.17
CA ASP A 612 32.04 15.58 17.21
C ASP A 612 32.08 14.40 18.20
N PHE A 613 31.06 14.28 19.04
CA PHE A 613 30.93 13.21 20.01
C PHE A 613 30.56 11.89 19.32
N PHE A 614 29.57 11.94 18.40
CA PHE A 614 29.12 10.83 17.58
C PHE A 614 29.60 10.99 16.15
N LEU A 615 30.18 9.94 15.60
CA LEU A 615 30.69 9.89 14.24
C LEU A 615 30.00 8.78 13.45
N PRO A 616 29.86 8.91 12.13
CA PRO A 616 29.42 7.80 11.31
C PRO A 616 30.52 6.70 11.24
N ILE A 617 30.11 5.44 11.20
CA ILE A 617 31.03 4.31 10.95
C ILE A 617 31.57 4.43 9.53
N ASN A 618 30.69 4.63 8.56
CA ASN A 618 31.02 4.94 7.17
C ASN A 618 30.82 6.44 6.95
N ALA A 619 31.91 7.16 6.69
CA ALA A 619 31.91 8.61 6.54
C ALA A 619 31.11 9.12 5.32
N ASN A 620 30.81 8.24 4.35
CA ASN A 620 29.99 8.57 3.17
C ASN A 620 28.48 8.44 3.43
N ARG A 621 28.09 8.04 4.65
CA ARG A 621 26.69 7.91 5.08
C ARG A 621 26.47 8.78 6.32
N PRO A 622 25.25 9.34 6.51
CA PRO A 622 24.93 10.18 7.65
C PRO A 622 24.92 9.39 8.97
N LEU A 623 24.75 10.11 10.07
CA LEU A 623 24.46 9.54 11.38
C LEU A 623 23.05 8.95 11.36
N GLU A 624 22.96 7.65 11.14
CA GLU A 624 21.71 6.90 11.12
C GLU A 624 21.87 5.59 11.90
N PRO A 625 20.79 5.01 12.42
CA PRO A 625 20.85 3.67 13.04
C PRO A 625 21.49 2.65 12.09
N GLY A 626 22.50 1.96 12.59
CA GLY A 626 23.38 1.10 11.79
C GLY A 626 24.69 1.76 11.35
N ASN A 627 24.86 3.09 11.55
CA ASN A 627 26.03 3.84 11.11
C ASN A 627 26.56 4.82 12.18
N ILE A 628 26.47 4.48 13.46
CA ILE A 628 26.84 5.36 14.58
C ILE A 628 27.98 4.75 15.39
N LYS A 629 28.97 5.56 15.71
CA LYS A 629 30.01 5.24 16.71
C LYS A 629 30.34 6.50 17.50
N ILE A 630 30.86 6.34 18.71
CA ILE A 630 31.46 7.48 19.41
C ILE A 630 32.82 7.81 18.79
N ASN A 631 33.30 9.02 19.02
CA ASN A 631 34.60 9.44 18.53
C ASN A 631 35.68 8.53 19.16
N PRO A 632 36.51 7.83 18.36
CA PRO A 632 37.53 6.91 18.87
C PRO A 632 38.58 7.57 19.79
N LYS A 633 38.77 8.88 19.68
CA LYS A 633 39.67 9.63 20.57
C LYS A 633 39.27 9.55 22.04
N PHE A 634 37.98 9.40 22.33
CA PHE A 634 37.50 9.27 23.71
C PHE A 634 37.85 7.93 24.35
N LEU A 635 38.26 6.95 23.55
CA LEU A 635 38.70 5.62 24.00
C LEU A 635 40.18 5.56 24.35
N GLU A 636 40.96 6.58 24.00
CA GLU A 636 42.37 6.66 24.34
C GLU A 636 42.58 6.86 25.85
N PRO A 637 43.76 6.59 26.41
CA PRO A 637 44.03 6.75 27.85
C PRO A 637 43.76 8.15 28.39
N SER A 638 43.99 9.20 27.59
CA SER A 638 43.64 10.61 27.90
C SER A 638 42.30 11.05 27.33
N GLY A 639 41.55 10.14 26.71
CA GLY A 639 40.37 10.42 25.92
C GLY A 639 39.24 11.13 26.65
N LEU A 640 39.14 10.94 27.97
CA LEU A 640 38.17 11.61 28.80
C LEU A 640 38.32 13.14 28.82
N ASN A 641 39.54 13.65 28.58
CA ASN A 641 39.79 15.09 28.53
C ASN A 641 39.27 15.74 27.25
N TYR A 642 39.01 14.95 26.19
CA TYR A 642 38.44 15.44 24.94
C TYR A 642 36.92 15.59 25.03
N ILE A 643 36.24 15.00 26.02
CA ILE A 643 34.81 15.19 26.23
C ILE A 643 34.59 16.63 26.72
N VAL A 644 33.87 17.43 25.96
CA VAL A 644 33.71 18.86 26.23
C VAL A 644 32.58 19.09 27.21
N ALA A 645 32.85 19.84 28.28
CA ALA A 645 31.86 20.29 29.26
C ALA A 645 31.80 21.82 29.37
N SER A 646 32.85 22.49 28.92
CA SER A 646 33.16 23.91 29.09
C SER A 646 33.13 24.63 27.74
N GLU A 647 32.70 25.86 27.71
CA GLU A 647 32.79 26.76 26.55
C GLU A 647 34.18 27.41 26.48
N SER A 648 34.74 27.81 27.62
CA SER A 648 35.99 28.54 27.70
C SER A 648 37.22 27.67 27.88
N GLY A 649 37.06 26.38 28.27
CA GLY A 649 38.12 25.48 28.67
C GLY A 649 38.49 25.58 30.16
N ALA A 650 37.82 26.43 30.92
CA ALA A 650 37.99 26.53 32.37
C ALA A 650 37.40 25.32 33.10
N THR A 651 38.05 24.86 34.18
CA THR A 651 37.63 23.68 34.95
C THR A 651 36.30 23.84 35.66
N GLU A 652 35.87 25.06 35.92
CA GLU A 652 34.61 25.40 36.62
C GLU A 652 33.46 25.74 35.63
N ASP A 653 33.77 25.91 34.35
CA ASP A 653 32.79 26.25 33.32
C ASP A 653 32.04 24.98 32.88
N ASN A 654 30.72 25.02 33.01
CA ASN A 654 29.80 23.92 32.74
C ASN A 654 28.77 24.21 31.64
N LEU A 655 28.96 25.29 30.89
CA LEU A 655 27.94 25.79 29.96
C LEU A 655 27.56 24.74 28.89
N VAL A 656 28.54 24.05 28.30
CA VAL A 656 28.27 23.03 27.28
C VAL A 656 27.58 21.81 27.88
N ALA A 657 28.06 21.31 29.03
CA ALA A 657 27.43 20.16 29.69
C ALA A 657 25.98 20.45 30.07
N ARG A 658 25.74 21.66 30.57
CA ARG A 658 24.38 22.13 30.89
C ARG A 658 23.50 22.31 29.66
N ALA A 659 24.05 22.84 28.57
CA ALA A 659 23.32 22.99 27.32
C ALA A 659 22.92 21.63 26.74
N ILE A 660 23.85 20.63 26.73
CA ILE A 660 23.53 19.27 26.29
C ILE A 660 22.46 18.64 27.19
N ALA A 661 22.61 18.71 28.51
CA ALA A 661 21.60 18.19 29.44
C ALA A 661 20.21 18.82 29.23
N ASN A 662 20.19 20.08 28.82
CA ASN A 662 18.95 20.84 28.62
C ASN A 662 18.27 20.58 27.26
N LEU A 663 18.97 19.93 26.32
CA LEU A 663 18.40 19.55 25.02
C LEU A 663 17.10 18.75 25.18
N ARG A 664 16.99 17.96 26.24
CA ARG A 664 15.80 17.19 26.58
C ARG A 664 14.52 18.07 26.68
N ASN A 665 14.66 19.26 27.25
CA ASN A 665 13.55 20.14 27.61
C ASN A 665 13.30 21.24 26.57
N LEU A 666 14.17 21.37 25.57
CA LEU A 666 14.05 22.42 24.57
C LEU A 666 13.16 21.95 23.41
N PRO A 667 12.08 22.68 23.11
CA PRO A 667 11.29 22.42 21.91
C PRO A 667 12.16 22.59 20.67
N ARG A 668 12.04 21.67 19.72
CA ARG A 668 12.75 21.63 18.44
C ARG A 668 11.80 21.26 17.32
N ALA A 669 12.05 21.78 16.14
CA ALA A 669 11.35 21.32 14.94
C ALA A 669 11.95 19.97 14.49
N ILE A 670 11.43 18.88 15.03
CA ILE A 670 11.92 17.52 14.69
C ILE A 670 11.29 17.04 13.40
N SER A 671 10.06 17.42 13.14
CA SER A 671 9.31 17.07 11.95
C SER A 671 8.43 18.25 11.56
N THR A 672 8.36 18.53 10.28
CA THR A 672 7.49 19.58 9.73
C THR A 672 6.00 19.30 9.94
N ALA A 673 5.63 18.04 10.19
CA ALA A 673 4.24 17.64 10.44
C ALA A 673 3.79 17.88 11.88
N VAL A 674 4.72 17.95 12.86
CA VAL A 674 4.39 18.00 14.31
C VAL A 674 4.69 19.38 14.90
N GLY A 675 5.44 20.23 14.17
CA GLY A 675 5.88 21.53 14.70
C GLY A 675 7.02 21.38 15.72
N GLU A 676 7.19 22.39 16.59
CA GLU A 676 8.18 22.37 17.65
C GLU A 676 7.73 21.48 18.81
N THR A 677 8.52 20.47 19.15
CA THR A 677 8.26 19.54 20.24
C THR A 677 9.55 19.14 20.96
N THR A 678 9.45 18.65 22.18
CA THR A 678 10.61 18.10 22.89
C THR A 678 10.96 16.71 22.35
N PHE A 679 12.19 16.25 22.60
CA PHE A 679 12.61 14.89 22.20
C PHE A 679 11.75 13.81 22.86
N ASP A 680 11.43 13.98 24.15
CA ASP A 680 10.63 13.02 24.90
C ASP A 680 9.17 12.97 24.40
N ASP A 681 8.59 14.11 24.05
CA ASP A 681 7.23 14.18 23.52
C ASP A 681 7.14 13.59 22.12
N TYR A 682 8.10 13.92 21.25
CA TYR A 682 8.15 13.33 19.90
C TYR A 682 8.30 11.81 19.92
N TYR A 683 9.21 11.29 20.78
CA TYR A 683 9.38 9.85 20.93
C TYR A 683 8.09 9.19 21.43
N ARG A 684 7.47 9.78 22.44
CA ARG A 684 6.19 9.30 22.98
C ARG A 684 5.09 9.28 21.93
N ASP A 685 4.99 10.34 21.14
CA ASP A 685 4.02 10.44 20.06
C ASP A 685 4.29 9.39 18.97
N ALA A 686 5.57 9.16 18.61
CA ALA A 686 5.95 8.14 17.66
C ALA A 686 5.57 6.73 18.15
N ILE A 687 5.88 6.38 19.40
CA ILE A 687 5.51 5.10 20.00
C ILE A 687 3.99 4.97 20.13
N PHE A 688 3.31 6.02 20.61
CA PHE A 688 1.84 6.02 20.70
C PHE A 688 1.17 5.75 19.35
N MET A 689 1.69 6.34 18.29
CA MET A 689 1.16 6.10 16.94
C MET A 689 1.39 4.66 16.47
N ILE A 690 2.58 4.11 16.72
CA ILE A 690 2.90 2.71 16.39
C ILE A 690 1.96 1.77 17.16
N SER A 691 1.84 1.94 18.48
CA SER A 691 0.98 1.10 19.32
C SER A 691 -0.50 1.25 18.97
N ASN A 692 -0.94 2.44 18.57
CA ASN A 692 -2.33 2.65 18.14
C ASN A 692 -2.62 1.91 16.82
N GLN A 693 -1.70 1.95 15.86
CA GLN A 693 -1.81 1.20 14.60
C GLN A 693 -1.71 -0.31 14.81
N ALA A 694 -0.87 -0.77 15.76
CA ALA A 694 -0.81 -2.16 16.19
C ALA A 694 -2.16 -2.63 16.75
N ALA A 695 -2.70 -1.92 17.73
CA ALA A 695 -3.99 -2.22 18.35
C ALA A 695 -5.15 -2.18 17.34
N GLU A 696 -5.12 -1.24 16.40
CA GLU A 696 -6.10 -1.16 15.32
C GLU A 696 -6.00 -2.37 14.39
N SER A 697 -4.79 -2.76 13.99
CA SER A 697 -4.55 -3.94 13.15
C SER A 697 -4.99 -5.23 13.83
N GLU A 698 -4.71 -5.40 15.12
CA GLU A 698 -5.20 -6.54 15.92
C GLU A 698 -6.72 -6.57 16.02
N ARG A 699 -7.36 -5.41 16.22
CA ARG A 699 -8.82 -5.32 16.27
C ARG A 699 -9.46 -5.72 14.95
N TYR A 700 -8.93 -5.24 13.82
CA TYR A 700 -9.40 -5.63 12.50
C TYR A 700 -9.15 -7.11 12.24
N LEU A 701 -7.97 -7.63 12.58
CA LEU A 701 -7.66 -9.05 12.49
C LEU A 701 -8.66 -9.91 13.25
N LYS A 702 -8.91 -9.59 14.52
CA LYS A 702 -9.84 -10.35 15.36
C LYS A 702 -11.26 -10.33 14.78
N ASN A 703 -11.72 -9.18 14.32
CA ASN A 703 -13.02 -9.07 13.69
C ASN A 703 -13.09 -9.90 12.41
N GLN A 704 -12.06 -9.83 11.58
CA GLN A 704 -12.02 -10.52 10.29
C GLN A 704 -11.93 -12.04 10.45
N ILE A 705 -11.14 -12.53 11.40
CA ILE A 705 -11.10 -13.96 11.77
C ILE A 705 -12.48 -14.41 12.22
N THR A 706 -13.18 -13.64 13.07
CA THR A 706 -14.52 -14.00 13.53
C THR A 706 -15.51 -14.14 12.38
N VAL A 707 -15.45 -13.23 11.40
CA VAL A 707 -16.30 -13.29 10.20
C VAL A 707 -15.93 -14.51 9.33
N ALA A 708 -14.65 -14.73 9.07
CA ALA A 708 -14.16 -15.85 8.28
C ALA A 708 -14.53 -17.20 8.93
N ASP A 709 -14.37 -17.35 10.24
CA ASP A 709 -14.75 -18.53 10.99
C ASP A 709 -16.25 -18.79 10.95
N SER A 710 -17.06 -17.74 11.11
CA SER A 710 -18.53 -17.87 10.99
C SER A 710 -18.94 -18.34 9.59
N LEU A 711 -18.36 -17.79 8.55
CA LEU A 711 -18.59 -18.21 7.16
C LEU A 711 -18.12 -19.63 6.92
N ASN A 712 -16.96 -20.01 7.47
CA ASN A 712 -16.46 -21.36 7.37
C ASN A 712 -17.36 -22.37 8.09
N GLN A 713 -17.87 -22.02 9.28
CA GLN A 713 -18.87 -22.87 9.98
C GLN A 713 -20.16 -23.02 9.16
N MET A 714 -20.64 -21.94 8.50
CA MET A 714 -21.78 -22.01 7.61
C MET A 714 -21.51 -22.93 6.39
N ARG A 715 -20.29 -22.89 5.83
CA ARG A 715 -19.85 -23.80 4.76
C ARG A 715 -19.87 -25.24 5.24
N HIS A 716 -19.26 -25.53 6.38
CA HIS A 716 -19.19 -26.86 6.98
C HIS A 716 -20.58 -27.41 7.31
N ALA A 717 -21.47 -26.59 7.83
CA ALA A 717 -22.86 -27.02 8.10
C ALA A 717 -23.60 -27.54 6.84
N ILE A 718 -23.21 -27.08 5.65
CA ILE A 718 -23.80 -27.52 4.37
C ILE A 718 -23.00 -28.67 3.75
N MET A 719 -21.66 -28.60 3.80
CA MET A 719 -20.76 -29.47 3.05
C MET A 719 -20.41 -30.77 3.79
N ASP A 720 -20.36 -30.70 5.13
CA ASP A 720 -19.85 -31.81 5.95
C ASP A 720 -20.81 -33.01 5.97
N VAL A 721 -20.20 -34.12 6.18
CA VAL A 721 -20.92 -35.40 6.31
C VAL A 721 -21.44 -35.52 7.74
N SER A 722 -22.77 -35.49 7.90
CA SER A 722 -23.41 -35.87 9.16
C SER A 722 -23.57 -37.39 9.24
N MET A 723 -22.89 -38.03 10.18
CA MET A 723 -22.93 -39.47 10.36
C MET A 723 -24.38 -40.00 10.57
N ASP A 724 -25.18 -39.26 11.35
CA ASP A 724 -26.58 -39.67 11.65
C ASP A 724 -27.47 -39.59 10.42
N GLU A 725 -27.28 -38.54 9.59
CA GLU A 725 -28.01 -38.42 8.33
C GLU A 725 -27.59 -39.49 7.33
N GLU A 726 -26.30 -39.79 7.22
CA GLU A 726 -25.81 -40.82 6.30
C GLU A 726 -26.24 -42.24 6.76
N LEU A 727 -26.25 -42.53 8.05
CA LEU A 727 -26.80 -43.78 8.56
C LEU A 727 -28.29 -43.92 8.27
N SER A 728 -29.04 -42.82 8.40
CA SER A 728 -30.46 -42.77 8.02
C SER A 728 -30.66 -42.99 6.51
N ASN A 729 -29.83 -42.37 5.68
CA ASN A 729 -29.83 -42.55 4.22
C ASN A 729 -29.45 -43.99 3.85
N MET A 730 -28.45 -44.57 4.52
CA MET A 730 -28.05 -45.97 4.33
C MET A 730 -29.20 -46.92 4.60
N MET A 731 -29.91 -46.73 5.72
CA MET A 731 -31.12 -47.56 6.05
C MET A 731 -32.20 -47.38 4.98
N LYS A 732 -32.47 -46.14 4.54
CA LYS A 732 -33.45 -45.86 3.49
C LYS A 732 -33.10 -46.55 2.16
N PHE A 733 -31.90 -46.47 1.70
CA PHE A 733 -31.43 -47.12 0.48
C PHE A 733 -31.41 -48.65 0.64
N LYS A 734 -31.03 -49.20 1.82
CA LYS A 734 -31.08 -50.60 2.10
C LYS A 734 -32.52 -51.15 2.04
N PHE A 735 -33.47 -50.48 2.68
CA PHE A 735 -34.88 -50.90 2.61
C PHE A 735 -35.44 -50.79 1.19
N GLY A 736 -35.04 -49.73 0.42
CA GLY A 736 -35.39 -49.60 -0.99
C GLY A 736 -34.81 -50.73 -1.85
N TYR A 737 -33.56 -51.11 -1.61
CA TYR A 737 -32.91 -52.25 -2.27
C TYR A 737 -33.62 -53.55 -1.97
N ASP A 738 -33.89 -53.84 -0.68
CA ASP A 738 -34.56 -55.04 -0.24
C ASP A 738 -36.02 -55.18 -0.81
N ALA A 739 -36.71 -54.01 -0.90
CA ALA A 739 -38.04 -53.94 -1.50
C ALA A 739 -38.02 -54.25 -2.99
N ALA A 740 -37.07 -53.60 -3.74
CA ALA A 740 -36.87 -53.82 -5.18
C ALA A 740 -36.47 -55.25 -5.49
N ALA A 741 -35.60 -55.90 -4.67
CA ALA A 741 -35.19 -57.26 -4.79
C ALA A 741 -36.36 -58.23 -4.58
N ARG A 742 -37.26 -58.00 -3.58
CA ARG A 742 -38.48 -58.78 -3.38
C ARG A 742 -39.45 -58.69 -4.57
N VAL A 743 -39.61 -57.47 -5.14
CA VAL A 743 -40.46 -57.29 -6.32
C VAL A 743 -39.87 -58.09 -7.51
N LEU A 744 -38.58 -58.11 -7.67
CA LEU A 744 -37.85 -58.79 -8.74
C LEU A 744 -38.08 -60.35 -8.58
N ASN A 745 -37.95 -60.86 -7.38
CA ASN A 745 -38.22 -62.27 -7.07
C ASN A 745 -39.68 -62.69 -7.33
N VAL A 746 -40.66 -61.81 -7.03
CA VAL A 746 -42.08 -62.04 -7.36
C VAL A 746 -42.29 -62.06 -8.87
N ILE A 747 -41.69 -61.17 -9.59
CA ILE A 747 -41.75 -61.11 -11.06
C ILE A 747 -41.13 -62.40 -11.66
N ASP A 748 -39.97 -62.79 -11.14
CA ASP A 748 -39.31 -64.05 -11.58
C ASP A 748 -40.17 -65.27 -11.36
N SER A 749 -40.76 -65.41 -10.18
CA SER A 749 -41.74 -66.46 -9.89
C SER A 749 -42.95 -66.43 -10.81
N MET A 750 -43.45 -65.24 -11.18
CA MET A 750 -44.51 -65.08 -12.15
C MET A 750 -44.09 -65.54 -13.56
N ILE A 751 -42.89 -65.20 -13.98
CA ILE A 751 -42.33 -65.62 -15.25
C ILE A 751 -42.12 -67.14 -15.27
N GLU A 752 -41.58 -67.72 -14.22
CA GLU A 752 -41.41 -69.15 -14.05
C GLU A 752 -42.77 -69.88 -14.15
N HIS A 753 -43.76 -69.33 -13.47
CA HIS A 753 -45.11 -69.89 -13.54
C HIS A 753 -45.74 -69.85 -14.94
N ILE A 754 -45.46 -68.75 -15.68
CA ILE A 754 -45.89 -68.60 -17.08
C ILE A 754 -45.17 -69.59 -17.97
N VAL A 755 -43.89 -69.72 -17.83
CA VAL A 755 -43.04 -70.63 -18.69
C VAL A 755 -43.32 -72.06 -18.43
N THR A 756 -43.49 -72.49 -17.15
CA THR A 756 -43.67 -73.87 -16.78
C THR A 756 -45.10 -74.34 -16.91
N ARG A 757 -46.13 -73.47 -16.73
CA ARG A 757 -47.52 -73.85 -16.79
C ARG A 757 -48.29 -73.50 -18.02
N LEU A 758 -47.98 -72.41 -18.71
CA LEU A 758 -48.60 -72.03 -20.01
C LEU A 758 -47.96 -72.70 -21.23
N GLY A 759 -46.74 -73.26 -21.09
CA GLY A 759 -46.12 -74.09 -22.12
C GLY A 759 -46.62 -75.52 -22.22
N ILE A 760 -47.51 -75.94 -21.32
CA ILE A 760 -48.05 -77.36 -21.26
C ILE A 760 -49.45 -77.44 -21.81
N VAL A 761 -50.04 -76.44 -22.42
CA VAL A 761 -51.35 -76.57 -23.11
C VAL A 761 -51.12 -76.92 -24.59
N GLY A 762 -50.82 -78.20 -24.81
CA GLY A 762 -50.59 -78.75 -26.16
C GLY A 762 -50.18 -80.18 -26.25
N ARG A 763 -50.60 -81.00 -25.19
CA ARG A 763 -50.62 -82.41 -25.30
C ARG A 763 -51.99 -82.96 -24.87
#